data_3313dc35f9246aba7664374d58a55f56
#
_entry.id   3313dc35f9246aba7664374d58a55f56
#
_cell.length_a   1.000
_cell.length_b   1.000
_cell.length_c   1.000
_cell.angle_alpha   90.00
_cell.angle_beta   90.00
_cell.angle_gamma   90.00
#
_symmetry.space_group_name_H-M   'P 1'
#
loop_
_entity.id
_entity.type
_entity.pdbx_description
1 polymer ?
#
loop_
_entity_poly.entity_id
_entity_poly.type
_entity_poly.pdbx_seq_one_letter_code
_entity_poly.pdbx_strand_id
1 'polypeptide(L)'
;LGAVIHDINAPTAADGRGFADRSYTLAAAFRPFGKRLLELGLEGRYYEGFRFPARNTTDASFPIDQGWVPRATLGFDVPYVGRLLADVTVPRESAWMATTSLDINLEHSTVTGGAIFGNAIGGKDGAGFITGLALTSWREPGIPDPSYALKIRIEQTPSNRGHVDFLRQLWRISKNPEIAAVVLHLKTEPASTLAHAYEIDDAVRLIRARGKKVVCHLEDAGGRSLLACSSADRIVVNPAGGLRFAGLRNERLFLAGLLQKIGVRAQFVRIGDHKSAPEQFTNTEPSPIAKADSIEHLATLTREMTQVIAHGRHSDPSTIQRAIDAGPHTAREALAHHLVDGYAYDDELRTVVSEVVGRGVDLRDDLPNYAPERFGRRPSVAIVYVEGNIVDGRSMDIPLLGMQIAGSYTIAESLKKARENPDIRAIVLRIVSPGGSSMAADVMWREVALTAKIKPVIVSMGGVAASGGYYIAAPGSKIFATPFTVTGSIGIFYGKADVAGLLEKLGVNVDTIKTSPRADAESIFRPFTDEEVEELGLKVKQFYDVFIDRVAKGRKLDPERVDRVARGRVWLGRKAVDHKLVDDIGGIRQALNAALAVSNLPDDTPIIELPPPQFSLLNLAASMVSTDSLEPPEAKWLRHHVPGEIGKILQAVAPFVVYDPFQPLALTEMTEIPCLRPLCFHSTTLASIVTALCYVKTSTSKSTDPASLSPDPEQTPS
;
A
#
# COMPACT_ATOMS: atom_id res chain seq x y z
N LEU A 1 -19.13 1.22 26.83
CA LEU A 1 -20.42 0.70 27.29
C LEU A 1 -20.64 -0.68 26.70
N GLY A 2 -21.10 -1.63 27.53
CA GLY A 2 -21.43 -2.99 27.12
C GLY A 2 -22.69 -3.49 27.82
N ALA A 3 -23.41 -4.38 27.14
CA ALA A 3 -24.53 -5.10 27.71
C ALA A 3 -24.38 -6.57 27.35
N VAL A 4 -24.63 -7.44 28.32
CA VAL A 4 -24.54 -8.90 28.16
C VAL A 4 -25.76 -9.56 28.80
N ILE A 5 -26.33 -10.53 28.12
CA ILE A 5 -27.33 -11.42 28.68
C ILE A 5 -26.66 -12.77 28.92
N HIS A 6 -26.68 -13.24 30.15
CA HIS A 6 -26.12 -14.51 30.53
C HIS A 6 -27.24 -15.56 30.63
N ASP A 7 -26.93 -16.77 30.28
CA ASP A 7 -27.82 -17.94 30.44
C ASP A 7 -29.23 -17.71 29.86
N ILE A 8 -29.31 -17.23 28.58
CA ILE A 8 -30.55 -16.86 27.88
C ILE A 8 -31.61 -17.96 27.95
N ASN A 9 -31.18 -19.21 27.87
CA ASN A 9 -32.06 -20.40 27.87
C ASN A 9 -32.41 -20.85 29.31
N ALA A 10 -31.87 -20.20 30.34
CA ALA A 10 -32.10 -20.56 31.77
C ALA A 10 -32.08 -22.09 31.93
N PRO A 11 -30.97 -22.80 31.71
CA PRO A 11 -30.92 -24.25 31.63
C PRO A 11 -31.37 -24.89 32.91
N THR A 12 -32.22 -25.93 32.83
CA THR A 12 -32.74 -26.68 33.94
C THR A 12 -32.21 -28.13 33.93
N ALA A 13 -31.95 -28.66 35.08
CA ALA A 13 -31.64 -30.09 35.23
C ALA A 13 -32.87 -30.99 34.96
N ALA A 14 -32.65 -32.27 34.76
CA ALA A 14 -33.72 -33.22 34.48
C ALA A 14 -34.85 -33.31 35.55
N ASP A 15 -34.58 -32.81 36.72
CA ASP A 15 -35.54 -32.70 37.82
C ASP A 15 -36.29 -31.37 37.88
N GLY A 16 -36.15 -30.53 36.82
CA GLY A 16 -36.80 -29.23 36.70
C GLY A 16 -36.12 -28.10 37.51
N ARG A 17 -34.99 -28.36 38.13
CA ARG A 17 -34.22 -27.33 38.87
C ARG A 17 -33.42 -26.50 37.90
N GLY A 18 -33.39 -25.18 38.08
CA GLY A 18 -32.55 -24.30 37.30
C GLY A 18 -31.07 -24.57 37.56
N PHE A 19 -30.27 -24.63 36.51
CA PHE A 19 -28.84 -24.86 36.58
C PHE A 19 -28.08 -23.54 36.64
N ALA A 20 -28.58 -22.52 35.96
CA ALA A 20 -28.05 -21.18 35.97
C ALA A 20 -29.18 -20.16 35.82
N ASP A 21 -29.06 -19.04 36.52
CA ASP A 21 -30.05 -17.97 36.50
C ASP A 21 -29.81 -17.04 35.32
N ARG A 22 -30.89 -16.66 34.65
CA ARG A 22 -30.77 -15.60 33.62
C ARG A 22 -30.41 -14.30 34.32
N SER A 23 -29.42 -13.63 33.78
CA SER A 23 -29.00 -12.33 34.29
C SER A 23 -28.60 -11.37 33.17
N TYR A 24 -28.75 -10.10 33.49
CA TYR A 24 -28.50 -9.00 32.54
C TYR A 24 -27.42 -8.10 33.14
N THR A 25 -26.31 -7.96 32.42
CA THR A 25 -25.20 -7.11 32.82
C THR A 25 -25.18 -5.84 31.98
N LEU A 26 -25.11 -4.69 32.66
CA LEU A 26 -24.76 -3.42 32.06
C LEU A 26 -23.43 -2.97 32.63
N ALA A 27 -22.47 -2.65 31.77
CA ALA A 27 -21.14 -2.26 32.18
C ALA A 27 -20.65 -1.01 31.45
N ALA A 28 -19.87 -0.20 32.15
CA ALA A 28 -19.15 0.94 31.59
C ALA A 28 -17.70 0.89 32.05
N ALA A 29 -16.76 1.05 31.16
CA ALA A 29 -15.35 1.20 31.46
C ALA A 29 -14.85 2.57 31.00
N PHE A 30 -14.12 3.25 31.87
CA PHE A 30 -13.46 4.52 31.59
C PHE A 30 -11.94 4.33 31.64
N ARG A 31 -11.27 4.72 30.58
CA ARG A 31 -9.81 4.64 30.42
C ARG A 31 -9.26 6.05 30.19
N PRO A 32 -8.80 6.76 31.23
CA PRO A 32 -8.41 8.17 31.14
C PRO A 32 -7.35 8.43 30.08
N PHE A 33 -6.45 7.48 29.87
CA PHE A 33 -5.34 7.59 28.91
C PHE A 33 -5.61 6.92 27.54
N GLY A 34 -6.84 6.45 27.31
CA GLY A 34 -7.17 5.68 26.09
C GLY A 34 -6.42 4.34 25.97
N LYS A 35 -5.65 3.95 27.00
CA LYS A 35 -4.90 2.70 27.15
C LYS A 35 -5.40 1.95 28.36
N ARG A 36 -5.04 0.68 28.48
CA ARG A 36 -5.32 -0.15 29.67
C ARG A 36 -4.49 0.25 30.89
N LEU A 37 -3.55 1.21 30.79
CA LEU A 37 -2.69 1.63 31.88
C LEU A 37 -3.48 1.89 33.18
N LEU A 38 -4.62 2.56 33.05
CA LEU A 38 -5.59 2.74 34.13
C LEU A 38 -6.98 2.56 33.56
N GLU A 39 -7.77 1.72 34.22
CA GLU A 39 -9.15 1.45 33.84
C GLU A 39 -10.03 1.51 35.10
N LEU A 40 -11.11 2.26 35.02
CA LEU A 40 -12.17 2.33 36.01
C LEU A 40 -13.41 1.70 35.38
N GLY A 41 -13.95 0.67 36.00
CA GLY A 41 -15.16 -0.02 35.57
C GLY A 41 -16.28 0.10 36.55
N LEU A 42 -17.49 0.24 36.03
CA LEU A 42 -18.74 0.12 36.82
C LEU A 42 -19.61 -0.90 36.09
N GLU A 43 -20.11 -1.86 36.82
CA GLU A 43 -20.97 -2.92 36.35
C GLU A 43 -22.19 -3.04 37.24
N GLY A 44 -23.35 -3.20 36.67
CA GLY A 44 -24.55 -3.61 37.37
C GLY A 44 -25.07 -4.89 36.74
N ARG A 45 -25.19 -5.95 37.48
CA ARG A 45 -25.75 -7.22 37.03
C ARG A 45 -27.09 -7.44 37.72
N TYR A 46 -28.15 -7.57 36.92
CA TYR A 46 -29.48 -7.89 37.40
C TYR A 46 -29.71 -9.39 37.28
N TYR A 47 -30.11 -10.04 38.36
CA TYR A 47 -30.49 -11.44 38.40
C TYR A 47 -32.01 -11.56 38.49
N GLU A 48 -32.62 -12.44 37.68
CA GLU A 48 -34.07 -12.71 37.71
C GLU A 48 -34.52 -13.44 38.96
N GLY A 49 -33.60 -13.96 39.73
CA GLY A 49 -33.85 -14.67 40.98
C GLY A 49 -33.79 -16.18 40.83
N PHE A 50 -32.85 -16.79 41.47
CA PHE A 50 -32.63 -18.23 41.45
C PHE A 50 -32.94 -18.82 42.83
N ARG A 51 -33.92 -19.69 42.88
CA ARG A 51 -34.19 -20.51 44.09
C ARG A 51 -33.39 -21.80 44.00
N PHE A 52 -32.19 -21.84 44.56
CA PHE A 52 -31.63 -23.11 44.98
C PHE A 52 -32.54 -23.68 46.08
N PRO A 53 -33.13 -24.87 45.88
CA PRO A 53 -33.77 -25.53 46.98
C PRO A 53 -32.69 -25.81 48.04
N ALA A 54 -32.83 -25.22 49.20
CA ALA A 54 -31.97 -25.51 50.32
C ALA A 54 -31.96 -27.03 50.55
N ARG A 55 -30.84 -27.68 50.26
CA ARG A 55 -30.54 -28.94 50.93
C ARG A 55 -30.46 -28.62 52.41
N ASN A 56 -31.17 -29.42 53.24
CA ASN A 56 -31.17 -29.34 54.67
C ASN A 56 -29.75 -29.31 55.26
N THR A 57 -29.13 -28.16 55.26
CA THR A 57 -27.88 -27.88 55.96
C THR A 57 -27.92 -26.44 56.39
N THR A 58 -27.57 -26.23 57.63
CA THR A 58 -27.40 -24.97 58.32
C THR A 58 -26.35 -24.05 57.74
N ASP A 59 -25.88 -24.33 56.56
CA ASP A 59 -24.92 -23.49 55.84
C ASP A 59 -25.63 -22.51 54.90
N ALA A 60 -25.37 -21.25 55.15
CA ALA A 60 -25.80 -20.12 54.39
C ALA A 60 -25.23 -20.18 52.95
N SER A 61 -25.80 -21.05 52.12
CA SER A 61 -25.60 -20.98 50.66
C SER A 61 -26.27 -19.70 50.17
N PHE A 62 -25.49 -18.84 49.51
CA PHE A 62 -25.90 -17.55 48.96
C PHE A 62 -27.13 -17.71 48.04
N PRO A 63 -28.36 -17.35 48.45
CA PRO A 63 -29.38 -17.04 47.50
C PRO A 63 -29.04 -15.66 46.93
N ILE A 64 -28.67 -15.57 45.70
CA ILE A 64 -28.73 -14.31 44.97
C ILE A 64 -30.20 -14.07 44.71
N ASP A 65 -30.82 -13.27 45.58
CA ASP A 65 -32.21 -12.86 45.40
C ASP A 65 -32.32 -12.02 44.14
N GLN A 66 -33.50 -11.98 43.56
CA GLN A 66 -33.79 -11.07 42.43
C GLN A 66 -33.32 -9.66 42.78
N GLY A 67 -32.52 -9.07 41.89
CA GLY A 67 -32.02 -7.72 42.10
C GLY A 67 -30.71 -7.38 41.42
N TRP A 68 -30.31 -6.16 41.63
CA TRP A 68 -29.06 -5.62 41.08
C TRP A 68 -27.88 -5.90 42.03
N VAL A 69 -26.80 -6.35 41.40
CA VAL A 69 -25.51 -6.54 42.08
C VAL A 69 -24.51 -5.55 41.43
N PRO A 70 -24.24 -4.42 42.08
CA PRO A 70 -23.25 -3.46 41.61
C PRO A 70 -21.83 -3.97 41.85
N ARG A 71 -20.94 -3.69 40.89
CA ARG A 71 -19.51 -3.96 40.96
C ARG A 71 -18.74 -2.76 40.48
N ALA A 72 -17.72 -2.35 41.22
CA ALA A 72 -16.75 -1.36 40.78
C ALA A 72 -15.39 -2.04 40.60
N THR A 73 -14.69 -1.73 39.51
CA THR A 73 -13.39 -2.32 39.16
C THR A 73 -12.34 -1.24 38.94
N LEU A 74 -11.13 -1.51 39.42
CA LEU A 74 -9.93 -0.73 39.14
C LEU A 74 -8.89 -1.66 38.50
N GLY A 75 -8.45 -1.36 37.29
CA GLY A 75 -7.39 -2.08 36.61
C GLY A 75 -6.19 -1.19 36.36
N PHE A 76 -5.00 -1.72 36.66
CA PHE A 76 -3.74 -1.03 36.41
C PHE A 76 -2.78 -1.98 35.70
N ASP A 77 -2.33 -1.64 34.49
CA ASP A 77 -1.33 -2.41 33.74
C ASP A 77 0.06 -2.11 34.31
N VAL A 78 0.72 -3.16 34.79
CA VAL A 78 2.13 -3.11 35.19
C VAL A 78 2.97 -3.46 33.92
N PRO A 79 3.71 -2.51 33.36
CA PRO A 79 4.49 -2.76 32.15
C PRO A 79 5.41 -3.98 32.30
N TYR A 80 5.40 -4.86 31.30
CA TYR A 80 6.21 -6.08 31.24
C TYR A 80 5.95 -7.13 32.33
N VAL A 81 4.88 -7.01 33.08
CA VAL A 81 4.49 -8.01 34.10
C VAL A 81 3.11 -8.56 33.77
N GLY A 82 2.14 -7.66 33.71
CA GLY A 82 0.76 -8.03 33.55
C GLY A 82 -0.18 -6.97 34.08
N ARG A 83 -1.25 -7.37 34.78
CA ARG A 83 -2.29 -6.44 35.22
C ARG A 83 -2.65 -6.64 36.71
N LEU A 84 -2.63 -5.57 37.47
CA LEU A 84 -3.20 -5.51 38.82
C LEU A 84 -4.68 -5.14 38.69
N LEU A 85 -5.55 -5.96 39.27
CA LEU A 85 -6.98 -5.75 39.33
C LEU A 85 -7.44 -5.65 40.79
N ALA A 86 -8.33 -4.71 41.06
CA ALA A 86 -9.05 -4.64 42.29
C ALA A 86 -10.53 -4.42 41.99
N ASP A 87 -11.40 -5.15 42.64
CA ASP A 87 -12.83 -4.93 42.48
C ASP A 87 -13.57 -5.02 43.81
N VAL A 88 -14.70 -4.35 43.88
CA VAL A 88 -15.63 -4.42 44.98
C VAL A 88 -17.01 -4.73 44.41
N THR A 89 -17.63 -5.79 44.95
CA THR A 89 -18.97 -6.23 44.57
C THR A 89 -19.85 -6.17 45.81
N VAL A 90 -21.07 -5.67 45.69
CA VAL A 90 -22.05 -5.56 46.76
C VAL A 90 -23.27 -6.42 46.39
N PRO A 91 -23.28 -7.72 46.76
CA PRO A 91 -24.36 -8.64 46.40
C PRO A 91 -25.68 -8.37 47.13
N ARG A 92 -25.65 -7.74 48.32
CA ARG A 92 -26.83 -7.40 49.15
C ARG A 92 -26.58 -6.16 49.98
N GLU A 93 -27.65 -5.60 50.55
CA GLU A 93 -27.52 -4.62 51.64
C GLU A 93 -26.67 -5.21 52.77
N SER A 94 -25.64 -4.50 53.16
CA SER A 94 -24.64 -4.91 54.17
C SER A 94 -23.68 -6.05 53.83
N ALA A 95 -23.80 -6.69 52.67
CA ALA A 95 -22.85 -7.70 52.21
C ALA A 95 -21.92 -7.08 51.15
N TRP A 96 -20.61 -7.25 51.33
CA TRP A 96 -19.61 -6.78 50.36
C TRP A 96 -18.51 -7.83 50.14
N MET A 97 -17.90 -7.79 49.00
CA MET A 97 -16.76 -8.62 48.61
C MET A 97 -15.77 -7.76 47.83
N ALA A 98 -14.53 -7.77 48.26
CA ALA A 98 -13.45 -7.13 47.54
C ALA A 98 -12.45 -8.18 47.05
N THR A 99 -12.02 -8.05 45.80
CA THR A 99 -11.01 -8.94 45.22
C THR A 99 -9.81 -8.10 44.82
N THR A 100 -8.61 -8.59 45.09
CA THR A 100 -7.38 -8.05 44.51
C THR A 100 -6.64 -9.17 43.82
N SER A 101 -6.23 -8.98 42.57
CA SER A 101 -5.50 -9.99 41.82
C SER A 101 -4.40 -9.38 40.98
N LEU A 102 -3.38 -10.18 40.76
CA LEU A 102 -2.31 -9.90 39.79
C LEU A 102 -2.37 -10.94 38.68
N ASP A 103 -2.55 -10.46 37.48
CA ASP A 103 -2.41 -11.23 36.26
C ASP A 103 -0.95 -11.15 35.81
N ILE A 104 -0.29 -12.28 35.64
CA ILE A 104 1.07 -12.38 35.08
C ILE A 104 0.95 -12.92 33.67
N ASN A 105 1.33 -12.11 32.71
CA ASN A 105 1.25 -12.48 31.30
C ASN A 105 2.50 -13.25 30.87
N LEU A 106 2.29 -14.44 30.34
CA LEU A 106 3.31 -15.34 29.82
C LEU A 106 2.93 -15.69 28.37
N GLU A 107 3.32 -14.83 27.43
CA GLU A 107 3.01 -14.97 26.00
C GLU A 107 1.51 -15.09 25.70
N HIS A 108 1.05 -16.29 25.39
CA HIS A 108 -0.35 -16.63 25.06
C HIS A 108 -1.14 -17.12 26.28
N SER A 109 -0.53 -17.09 27.47
CA SER A 109 -1.17 -17.50 28.71
C SER A 109 -1.06 -16.40 29.77
N THR A 110 -2.08 -16.30 30.59
CA THR A 110 -2.10 -15.39 31.73
C THR A 110 -2.40 -16.20 32.99
N VAL A 111 -1.54 -16.10 33.97
CA VAL A 111 -1.72 -16.72 35.26
C VAL A 111 -2.22 -15.64 36.24
N THR A 112 -3.35 -15.87 36.86
CA THR A 112 -3.96 -14.98 37.83
C THR A 112 -3.78 -15.55 39.24
N GLY A 113 -3.28 -14.72 40.15
CA GLY A 113 -3.26 -15.00 41.57
C GLY A 113 -3.80 -13.83 42.38
N GLY A 114 -4.62 -14.09 43.39
CA GLY A 114 -5.24 -13.00 44.15
C GLY A 114 -5.89 -13.42 45.45
N ALA A 115 -6.35 -12.44 46.17
CA ALA A 115 -7.05 -12.60 47.45
C ALA A 115 -8.46 -12.02 47.34
N ILE A 116 -9.37 -12.62 48.05
CA ILE A 116 -10.77 -12.21 48.17
C ILE A 116 -11.04 -11.92 49.67
N PHE A 117 -11.68 -10.81 49.95
CA PHE A 117 -12.03 -10.36 51.28
C PHE A 117 -13.51 -9.94 51.35
N GLY A 118 -14.15 -10.09 52.48
CA GLY A 118 -15.50 -9.54 52.67
C GLY A 118 -16.38 -10.37 53.56
N ASN A 119 -17.45 -9.76 54.01
CA ASN A 119 -18.44 -10.43 54.84
C ASN A 119 -19.47 -11.27 54.04
N ALA A 120 -19.39 -11.19 52.72
CA ALA A 120 -20.19 -12.02 51.80
C ALA A 120 -19.63 -13.46 51.67
N ILE A 121 -18.45 -13.75 52.20
CA ILE A 121 -17.79 -15.05 52.16
C ILE A 121 -17.82 -15.71 53.54
N GLY A 122 -18.61 -16.78 53.71
CA GLY A 122 -18.54 -17.65 54.87
C GLY A 122 -18.84 -17.03 56.25
N GLY A 123 -19.52 -15.87 56.29
CA GLY A 123 -19.83 -15.17 57.55
C GLY A 123 -18.88 -14.00 57.85
N LYS A 124 -18.75 -13.61 59.13
CA LYS A 124 -17.98 -12.43 59.53
C LYS A 124 -16.52 -12.52 59.04
N ASP A 125 -16.10 -11.53 58.24
CA ASP A 125 -14.72 -11.29 57.83
C ASP A 125 -14.03 -12.48 57.10
N GLY A 126 -14.73 -13.11 56.17
CA GLY A 126 -14.16 -14.19 55.36
C GLY A 126 -13.03 -13.72 54.45
N ALA A 127 -11.97 -14.55 54.33
CA ALA A 127 -10.91 -14.37 53.37
C ALA A 127 -10.77 -15.62 52.49
N GLY A 128 -10.46 -15.43 51.21
CA GLY A 128 -10.26 -16.49 50.23
C GLY A 128 -9.12 -16.15 49.28
N PHE A 129 -8.86 -17.07 48.41
CA PHE A 129 -7.90 -16.82 47.30
C PHE A 129 -8.56 -17.12 45.95
N ILE A 130 -8.05 -16.48 44.92
CA ILE A 130 -8.42 -16.72 43.53
C ILE A 130 -7.18 -17.15 42.73
N THR A 131 -7.32 -18.16 41.92
CA THR A 131 -6.33 -18.54 40.94
C THR A 131 -7.01 -18.72 39.59
N GLY A 132 -6.32 -18.34 38.51
CA GLY A 132 -6.86 -18.46 37.16
C GLY A 132 -5.77 -18.75 36.17
N LEU A 133 -6.16 -19.38 35.06
CA LEU A 133 -5.37 -19.55 33.87
C LEU A 133 -6.21 -19.13 32.66
N ALA A 134 -5.73 -18.19 31.88
CA ALA A 134 -6.34 -17.80 30.62
C ALA A 134 -5.40 -18.13 29.48
N LEU A 135 -5.95 -18.63 28.35
CA LEU A 135 -5.23 -18.86 27.10
C LEU A 135 -5.83 -17.97 26.03
N THR A 136 -4.99 -17.27 25.29
CA THR A 136 -5.42 -16.32 24.27
C THR A 136 -4.73 -16.62 22.92
N SER A 137 -5.41 -16.30 21.81
CA SER A 137 -4.84 -16.42 20.47
C SER A 137 -3.87 -15.29 20.12
N TRP A 138 -3.85 -14.22 20.92
CA TRP A 138 -2.92 -13.10 20.81
C TRP A 138 -1.97 -13.09 21.99
N ARG A 139 -0.81 -12.51 21.78
CA ARG A 139 0.17 -12.29 22.85
C ARG A 139 -0.22 -11.07 23.67
N GLU A 140 -0.37 -11.23 24.98
CA GLU A 140 -0.51 -10.11 25.90
C GLU A 140 0.88 -9.53 26.25
N PRO A 141 1.02 -8.20 26.40
CA PRO A 141 2.25 -7.61 26.90
C PRO A 141 2.58 -8.17 28.27
N GLY A 142 3.71 -8.82 28.40
CA GLY A 142 4.11 -9.51 29.62
C GLY A 142 5.62 -9.48 29.83
N ILE A 143 6.14 -10.42 30.62
CA ILE A 143 7.57 -10.56 30.87
C ILE A 143 8.27 -10.78 29.52
N PRO A 144 9.25 -9.92 29.14
CA PRO A 144 9.92 -10.05 27.85
C PRO A 144 10.65 -11.36 27.74
N ASP A 145 10.43 -12.07 26.64
CA ASP A 145 11.27 -13.18 26.23
C ASP A 145 12.72 -12.71 26.05
N PRO A 146 13.69 -13.61 26.17
CA PRO A 146 15.02 -13.37 25.67
C PRO A 146 14.94 -12.85 24.23
N SER A 147 15.60 -11.73 23.96
CA SER A 147 15.50 -11.10 22.63
C SER A 147 15.94 -12.06 21.51
N TYR A 148 15.14 -12.17 20.47
CA TYR A 148 15.30 -13.07 19.32
C TYR A 148 15.57 -12.27 18.05
N ALA A 149 15.94 -12.96 16.98
CA ALA A 149 16.03 -12.42 15.63
C ALA A 149 14.77 -12.80 14.83
N LEU A 150 14.25 -11.85 14.07
CA LEU A 150 13.09 -12.07 13.21
C LEU A 150 13.53 -12.21 11.76
N LYS A 151 13.18 -13.31 11.11
CA LYS A 151 13.40 -13.52 9.68
C LYS A 151 12.15 -13.13 8.90
N ILE A 152 12.31 -12.22 7.95
CA ILE A 152 11.26 -11.77 7.04
C ILE A 152 11.62 -12.24 5.65
N ARG A 153 10.80 -13.12 5.08
CA ARG A 153 10.98 -13.62 3.72
C ARG A 153 10.24 -12.75 2.73
N ILE A 154 10.91 -12.34 1.66
CA ILE A 154 10.33 -11.62 0.54
C ILE A 154 10.40 -12.53 -0.69
N GLU A 155 9.28 -13.20 -0.97
CA GLU A 155 9.13 -14.16 -2.07
C GLU A 155 8.54 -13.53 -3.32
N GLN A 156 7.87 -12.40 -3.17
CA GLN A 156 7.28 -11.62 -4.26
C GLN A 156 7.54 -10.13 -4.04
N THR A 157 7.72 -9.38 -5.13
CA THR A 157 7.81 -7.92 -5.07
C THR A 157 6.48 -7.34 -4.61
N PRO A 158 6.44 -6.59 -3.50
CA PRO A 158 5.20 -6.01 -3.00
C PRO A 158 4.57 -5.02 -3.99
N SER A 159 3.24 -4.96 -4.02
CA SER A 159 2.51 -3.84 -4.64
C SER A 159 2.80 -2.53 -3.91
N ASN A 160 2.36 -1.40 -4.45
CA ASN A 160 2.60 -0.10 -3.80
C ASN A 160 2.04 -0.03 -2.36
N ARG A 161 0.83 -0.55 -2.12
CA ARG A 161 0.26 -0.63 -0.77
C ARG A 161 0.97 -1.66 0.09
N GLY A 162 1.24 -2.84 -0.47
CA GLY A 162 2.02 -3.87 0.21
C GLY A 162 3.41 -3.39 0.61
N HIS A 163 4.03 -2.51 -0.19
CA HIS A 163 5.28 -1.84 0.17
C HIS A 163 5.13 -0.94 1.41
N VAL A 164 4.08 -0.12 1.46
CA VAL A 164 3.81 0.72 2.65
C VAL A 164 3.53 -0.12 3.88
N ASP A 165 2.78 -1.20 3.76
CA ASP A 165 2.52 -2.14 4.86
C ASP A 165 3.81 -2.80 5.33
N PHE A 166 4.67 -3.22 4.41
CA PHE A 166 5.99 -3.77 4.73
C PHE A 166 6.86 -2.75 5.49
N LEU A 167 6.92 -1.51 5.05
CA LEU A 167 7.63 -0.45 5.79
C LEU A 167 7.05 -0.24 7.19
N ARG A 168 5.73 -0.22 7.34
CA ARG A 168 5.04 -0.12 8.64
C ARG A 168 5.39 -1.29 9.56
N GLN A 169 5.52 -2.50 8.99
CA GLN A 169 6.01 -3.66 9.73
C GLN A 169 7.44 -3.44 10.23
N LEU A 170 8.36 -2.99 9.37
CA LEU A 170 9.74 -2.67 9.75
C LEU A 170 9.81 -1.60 10.84
N TRP A 171 8.96 -0.57 10.77
CA TRP A 171 8.91 0.47 11.81
C TRP A 171 8.38 -0.05 13.15
N ARG A 172 7.39 -0.95 13.13
CA ARG A 172 6.92 -1.64 14.36
C ARG A 172 8.03 -2.49 14.96
N ILE A 173 8.71 -3.29 14.14
CA ILE A 173 9.86 -4.11 14.54
C ILE A 173 10.94 -3.23 15.18
N SER A 174 11.23 -2.07 14.60
CA SER A 174 12.25 -1.16 15.15
C SER A 174 11.93 -0.70 16.58
N LYS A 175 10.65 -0.68 16.97
CA LYS A 175 10.16 -0.28 18.32
C LYS A 175 10.04 -1.46 19.29
N ASN A 176 10.01 -2.69 18.82
CA ASN A 176 9.79 -3.86 19.67
C ASN A 176 11.07 -4.24 20.45
N PRO A 177 11.10 -4.16 21.80
CA PRO A 177 12.29 -4.44 22.61
C PRO A 177 12.73 -5.91 22.55
N GLU A 178 11.85 -6.86 22.24
CA GLU A 178 12.13 -8.28 22.18
C GLU A 178 12.94 -8.70 20.94
N ILE A 179 12.95 -7.87 19.90
CA ILE A 179 13.68 -8.16 18.65
C ILE A 179 15.07 -7.55 18.73
N ALA A 180 16.09 -8.40 18.77
CA ALA A 180 17.48 -7.99 18.74
C ALA A 180 18.00 -7.72 17.34
N ALA A 181 17.52 -8.49 16.36
CA ALA A 181 17.95 -8.40 14.98
C ALA A 181 16.82 -8.72 14.00
N VAL A 182 16.99 -8.26 12.76
CA VAL A 182 16.11 -8.59 11.62
C VAL A 182 16.95 -9.23 10.53
N VAL A 183 16.47 -10.34 10.00
CA VAL A 183 17.00 -10.97 8.80
C VAL A 183 16.04 -10.71 7.65
N LEU A 184 16.44 -9.92 6.66
CA LEU A 184 15.72 -9.74 5.41
C LEU A 184 16.18 -10.82 4.42
N HIS A 185 15.34 -11.82 4.23
CA HIS A 185 15.62 -12.93 3.30
C HIS A 185 14.95 -12.63 1.95
N LEU A 186 15.74 -12.23 0.96
CA LEU A 186 15.29 -11.79 -0.35
C LEU A 186 15.41 -12.90 -1.39
N LYS A 187 14.29 -13.55 -1.70
CA LYS A 187 14.18 -14.50 -2.81
C LYS A 187 13.89 -13.82 -4.15
N THR A 188 13.44 -12.58 -4.10
CA THR A 188 13.17 -11.72 -5.26
C THR A 188 13.52 -10.27 -4.93
N GLU A 189 13.38 -9.38 -5.91
CA GLU A 189 13.53 -7.94 -5.67
C GLU A 189 12.52 -7.43 -4.64
N PRO A 190 12.96 -6.78 -3.54
CA PRO A 190 12.09 -6.38 -2.45
C PRO A 190 11.24 -5.15 -2.78
N ALA A 191 11.49 -4.52 -3.91
CA ALA A 191 10.88 -3.26 -4.31
C ALA A 191 10.61 -3.22 -5.82
N SER A 192 9.53 -2.58 -6.23
CA SER A 192 9.18 -2.38 -7.64
C SER A 192 10.05 -1.30 -8.31
N THR A 193 10.53 -0.31 -7.55
CA THR A 193 11.30 0.83 -8.04
C THR A 193 12.52 1.11 -7.15
N LEU A 194 13.50 1.89 -7.65
CA LEU A 194 14.63 2.36 -6.85
C LEU A 194 14.18 3.27 -5.69
N ALA A 195 13.11 4.04 -5.89
CA ALA A 195 12.53 4.86 -4.83
C ALA A 195 12.02 4.01 -3.66
N HIS A 196 11.32 2.90 -3.96
CA HIS A 196 10.85 1.96 -2.94
C HIS A 196 12.04 1.22 -2.27
N ALA A 197 13.07 0.85 -3.02
CA ALA A 197 14.28 0.26 -2.45
C ALA A 197 14.98 1.21 -1.47
N TYR A 198 15.03 2.52 -1.80
CA TYR A 198 15.55 3.55 -0.92
C TYR A 198 14.73 3.70 0.37
N GLU A 199 13.39 3.60 0.29
CA GLU A 199 12.51 3.62 1.48
C GLU A 199 12.76 2.41 2.39
N ILE A 200 13.11 1.24 1.83
CA ILE A 200 13.51 0.06 2.63
C ILE A 200 14.86 0.31 3.30
N ASP A 201 15.85 0.84 2.57
CA ASP A 201 17.15 1.20 3.16
C ASP A 201 17.00 2.25 4.28
N ASP A 202 16.10 3.24 4.13
CA ASP A 202 15.75 4.18 5.19
C ASP A 202 15.16 3.50 6.42
N ALA A 203 14.34 2.44 6.23
CA ALA A 203 13.81 1.63 7.33
C ALA A 203 14.91 0.77 7.99
N VAL A 204 15.84 0.22 7.21
CA VAL A 204 17.03 -0.49 7.72
C VAL A 204 17.88 0.44 8.58
N ARG A 205 18.16 1.64 8.12
CA ARG A 205 18.87 2.67 8.92
C ARG A 205 18.13 2.98 10.23
N LEU A 206 16.81 3.10 10.20
CA LEU A 206 16.01 3.34 11.40
C LEU A 206 16.12 2.20 12.41
N ILE A 207 16.06 0.94 11.95
CA ILE A 207 16.20 -0.26 12.80
C ILE A 207 17.58 -0.23 13.48
N ARG A 208 18.64 0.03 12.72
CA ARG A 208 20.02 0.13 13.23
C ARG A 208 20.20 1.29 14.20
N ALA A 209 19.65 2.46 13.89
CA ALA A 209 19.68 3.63 14.77
C ALA A 209 19.02 3.40 16.13
N ARG A 210 18.14 2.39 16.24
CA ARG A 210 17.53 1.94 17.50
C ARG A 210 18.29 0.81 18.19
N GLY A 211 19.53 0.56 17.78
CA GLY A 211 20.42 -0.42 18.40
C GLY A 211 20.18 -1.87 17.99
N LYS A 212 19.30 -2.13 17.01
CA LYS A 212 19.04 -3.47 16.50
C LYS A 212 19.95 -3.78 15.31
N LYS A 213 20.21 -5.06 15.08
CA LYS A 213 21.04 -5.52 13.96
C LYS A 213 20.19 -5.90 12.75
N VAL A 214 20.71 -5.68 11.55
CA VAL A 214 20.06 -6.08 10.31
C VAL A 214 21.02 -6.92 9.46
N VAL A 215 20.57 -8.10 9.10
CA VAL A 215 21.25 -9.00 8.16
C VAL A 215 20.37 -9.11 6.91
N CYS A 216 20.97 -8.93 5.73
CA CYS A 216 20.31 -9.25 4.46
C CYS A 216 20.86 -10.57 3.92
N HIS A 217 19.97 -11.46 3.54
CA HIS A 217 20.30 -12.68 2.80
C HIS A 217 19.73 -12.58 1.39
N LEU A 218 20.61 -12.67 0.40
CA LEU A 218 20.29 -12.56 -1.02
C LEU A 218 20.41 -13.95 -1.66
N GLU A 219 19.39 -14.41 -2.38
CA GLU A 219 19.52 -15.65 -3.16
C GLU A 219 20.17 -15.36 -4.51
N ASP A 220 19.53 -14.50 -5.32
CA ASP A 220 20.03 -14.09 -6.63
C ASP A 220 19.47 -12.68 -6.90
N ALA A 221 20.24 -11.67 -6.62
CA ALA A 221 19.78 -10.32 -6.41
C ALA A 221 20.12 -9.35 -7.54
N GLY A 222 19.28 -8.35 -7.74
CA GLY A 222 19.53 -7.23 -8.62
C GLY A 222 19.89 -5.95 -7.88
N GLY A 223 19.91 -4.84 -8.61
CA GLY A 223 20.33 -3.56 -8.08
C GLY A 223 19.41 -2.99 -6.99
N ARG A 224 18.11 -3.28 -7.02
CA ARG A 224 17.16 -2.82 -6.00
C ARG A 224 17.36 -3.56 -4.68
N SER A 225 17.67 -4.84 -4.73
CA SER A 225 18.03 -5.62 -3.54
C SER A 225 19.32 -5.11 -2.89
N LEU A 226 20.35 -4.80 -3.69
CA LEU A 226 21.58 -4.22 -3.19
C LEU A 226 21.36 -2.84 -2.57
N LEU A 227 20.55 -1.99 -3.21
CA LEU A 227 20.19 -0.67 -2.70
C LEU A 227 19.42 -0.76 -1.38
N ALA A 228 18.40 -1.61 -1.30
CA ALA A 228 17.57 -1.79 -0.12
C ALA A 228 18.35 -2.32 1.10
N CYS A 229 19.40 -3.10 0.85
CA CYS A 229 20.24 -3.71 1.87
C CYS A 229 21.56 -2.96 2.14
N SER A 230 21.82 -1.86 1.42
CA SER A 230 23.12 -1.21 1.45
C SER A 230 23.56 -0.79 2.85
N SER A 231 22.65 -0.39 3.70
CA SER A 231 22.89 0.01 5.10
C SER A 231 22.75 -1.14 6.11
N ALA A 232 22.61 -2.40 5.70
CA ALA A 232 22.57 -3.54 6.63
C ALA A 232 23.92 -3.71 7.38
N ASP A 233 23.90 -4.33 8.58
CA ASP A 233 25.12 -4.66 9.32
C ASP A 233 25.91 -5.75 8.61
N ARG A 234 25.22 -6.68 7.91
CA ARG A 234 25.84 -7.74 7.11
C ARG A 234 24.95 -8.12 5.94
N ILE A 235 25.53 -8.24 4.76
CA ILE A 235 24.88 -8.76 3.56
C ILE A 235 25.55 -10.11 3.22
N VAL A 236 24.77 -11.17 3.19
CA VAL A 236 25.26 -12.49 2.75
C VAL A 236 24.49 -12.93 1.51
N VAL A 237 25.13 -13.68 0.64
CA VAL A 237 24.54 -14.19 -0.59
C VAL A 237 24.59 -15.71 -0.61
N ASN A 238 23.57 -16.35 -1.20
CA ASN A 238 23.59 -17.80 -1.43
C ASN A 238 24.84 -18.17 -2.28
N PRO A 239 25.65 -19.16 -1.89
CA PRO A 239 26.83 -19.53 -2.64
C PRO A 239 26.63 -19.89 -4.11
N ALA A 240 25.41 -20.37 -4.46
CA ALA A 240 25.01 -20.67 -5.85
C ALA A 240 24.35 -19.47 -6.57
N GLY A 241 24.14 -18.36 -5.86
CA GLY A 241 23.54 -17.13 -6.39
C GLY A 241 24.57 -16.11 -6.87
N GLY A 242 24.14 -14.85 -6.84
CA GLY A 242 25.00 -13.74 -7.26
C GLY A 242 24.30 -12.39 -7.24
N LEU A 243 24.96 -11.39 -7.81
CA LEU A 243 24.41 -10.06 -8.07
C LEU A 243 24.25 -9.84 -9.57
N ARG A 244 23.03 -9.94 -10.08
CA ARG A 244 22.72 -9.69 -11.51
C ARG A 244 22.56 -8.22 -11.80
N PHE A 245 23.52 -7.43 -11.39
CA PHE A 245 23.49 -5.99 -11.55
C PHE A 245 24.79 -5.51 -12.20
N ALA A 246 24.65 -4.97 -13.43
CA ALA A 246 25.74 -4.41 -14.23
C ALA A 246 25.39 -2.97 -14.69
N GLY A 247 24.63 -2.23 -13.86
CA GLY A 247 24.21 -0.88 -14.15
C GLY A 247 22.72 -0.77 -14.52
N LEU A 248 22.30 0.47 -14.74
CA LEU A 248 20.91 0.80 -15.12
C LEU A 248 20.82 0.92 -16.62
N ARG A 249 19.68 0.49 -17.18
CA ARG A 249 19.38 0.63 -18.61
C ARG A 249 17.97 1.16 -18.82
N ASN A 250 17.76 1.92 -19.89
CA ASN A 250 16.47 2.38 -20.35
C ASN A 250 16.25 1.87 -21.78
N GLU A 251 15.23 1.05 -21.98
CA GLU A 251 14.83 0.51 -23.28
C GLU A 251 13.44 1.01 -23.62
N ARG A 252 13.30 1.66 -24.75
CA ARG A 252 12.03 2.22 -25.23
C ARG A 252 11.62 1.57 -26.55
N LEU A 253 10.32 1.29 -26.66
CA LEU A 253 9.73 0.82 -27.90
C LEU A 253 9.21 2.01 -28.69
N PHE A 254 9.59 2.09 -29.98
CA PHE A 254 9.06 3.05 -30.95
C PHE A 254 8.17 2.30 -31.91
N LEU A 255 6.88 2.62 -31.89
CA LEU A 255 5.84 1.87 -32.59
C LEU A 255 5.44 2.49 -33.95
N ALA A 256 5.97 3.66 -34.31
CA ALA A 256 5.60 4.36 -35.55
C ALA A 256 5.71 3.46 -36.79
N GLY A 257 6.81 2.70 -36.93
CA GLY A 257 6.99 1.78 -38.07
C GLY A 257 5.98 0.61 -38.06
N LEU A 258 5.61 0.09 -36.88
CA LEU A 258 4.56 -0.93 -36.78
C LEU A 258 3.19 -0.35 -37.13
N LEU A 259 2.85 0.80 -36.58
CA LEU A 259 1.58 1.50 -36.85
C LEU A 259 1.43 1.80 -38.33
N GLN A 260 2.47 2.31 -38.98
CA GLN A 260 2.47 2.56 -40.42
C GLN A 260 2.25 1.28 -41.25
N LYS A 261 2.91 0.17 -40.88
CA LYS A 261 2.71 -1.13 -41.55
C LYS A 261 1.29 -1.63 -41.47
N ILE A 262 0.61 -1.44 -40.36
CA ILE A 262 -0.80 -1.85 -40.21
C ILE A 262 -1.78 -0.80 -40.74
N GLY A 263 -1.33 0.38 -41.20
CA GLY A 263 -2.19 1.44 -41.71
C GLY A 263 -2.81 2.34 -40.63
N VAL A 264 -2.16 2.43 -39.49
CA VAL A 264 -2.56 3.36 -38.39
C VAL A 264 -1.58 4.52 -38.37
N ARG A 265 -2.09 5.76 -38.24
CA ARG A 265 -1.28 6.97 -38.11
C ARG A 265 -1.60 7.68 -36.79
N ALA A 266 -0.60 7.79 -35.90
CA ALA A 266 -0.71 8.57 -34.67
C ALA A 266 -0.44 10.06 -34.99
N GLN A 267 -1.33 10.95 -34.53
CA GLN A 267 -1.20 12.39 -34.67
C GLN A 267 -1.35 13.04 -33.30
N PHE A 268 -0.33 13.79 -32.88
CA PHE A 268 -0.32 14.47 -31.58
C PHE A 268 0.13 15.91 -31.71
N VAL A 269 -0.51 16.78 -30.96
CA VAL A 269 -0.07 18.14 -30.65
C VAL A 269 0.42 18.18 -29.23
N ARG A 270 1.60 18.75 -28.99
CA ARG A 270 2.21 18.83 -27.64
C ARG A 270 2.73 20.23 -27.36
N ILE A 271 2.77 20.58 -26.07
CA ILE A 271 3.47 21.77 -25.59
C ILE A 271 4.59 21.34 -24.66
N GLY A 272 5.78 21.87 -24.97
CA GLY A 272 7.02 21.58 -24.30
C GLY A 272 7.92 20.62 -25.09
N ASP A 273 9.17 21.08 -25.33
CA ASP A 273 10.14 20.37 -26.13
C ASP A 273 10.57 19.03 -25.50
N HIS A 274 10.45 18.94 -24.17
CA HIS A 274 10.78 17.79 -23.36
C HIS A 274 9.58 16.82 -23.16
N LYS A 275 8.39 17.11 -23.71
CA LYS A 275 7.22 16.23 -23.60
C LYS A 275 7.30 15.13 -24.64
N SER A 276 8.14 14.13 -24.40
CA SER A 276 8.50 13.07 -25.35
C SER A 276 7.56 11.86 -25.36
N ALA A 277 6.58 11.79 -24.46
CA ALA A 277 5.67 10.64 -24.39
C ALA A 277 4.99 10.26 -25.74
N PRO A 278 4.54 11.20 -26.60
CA PRO A 278 3.98 10.84 -27.90
C PRO A 278 4.98 10.27 -28.90
N GLU A 279 6.28 10.51 -28.72
CA GLU A 279 7.32 10.11 -29.71
C GLU A 279 7.37 8.60 -29.91
N GLN A 280 7.05 7.80 -28.91
CA GLN A 280 6.98 6.35 -29.06
C GLN A 280 5.98 5.89 -30.14
N PHE A 281 5.00 6.72 -30.50
CA PHE A 281 3.96 6.40 -31.49
C PHE A 281 4.17 7.13 -32.82
N THR A 282 4.86 8.26 -32.80
CA THR A 282 5.06 9.12 -33.95
C THR A 282 6.43 8.96 -34.58
N ASN A 283 7.43 8.49 -33.87
CA ASN A 283 8.81 8.41 -34.30
C ASN A 283 9.28 6.95 -34.32
N THR A 284 10.35 6.70 -35.10
CA THR A 284 11.07 5.42 -35.13
C THR A 284 12.26 5.38 -34.17
N GLU A 285 12.66 6.55 -33.64
CA GLU A 285 13.75 6.73 -32.67
C GLU A 285 13.48 7.98 -31.81
N PRO A 286 14.14 8.12 -30.66
CA PRO A 286 13.95 9.31 -29.80
C PRO A 286 14.46 10.57 -30.50
N SER A 287 13.78 11.70 -30.31
CA SER A 287 14.31 13.00 -30.66
C SER A 287 15.65 13.28 -29.97
N PRO A 288 16.52 14.16 -30.49
CA PRO A 288 17.77 14.52 -29.84
C PRO A 288 17.57 15.01 -28.39
N ILE A 289 16.51 15.78 -28.12
CA ILE A 289 16.15 16.27 -26.79
C ILE A 289 15.77 15.11 -25.87
N ALA A 290 14.86 14.24 -26.31
CA ALA A 290 14.43 13.08 -25.52
C ALA A 290 15.59 12.11 -25.23
N LYS A 291 16.53 11.96 -26.20
CA LYS A 291 17.73 11.15 -26.02
C LYS A 291 18.67 11.76 -24.98
N ALA A 292 18.92 13.09 -25.05
CA ALA A 292 19.76 13.82 -24.11
C ALA A 292 19.17 13.76 -22.68
N ASP A 293 17.86 14.01 -22.54
CA ASP A 293 17.16 13.89 -21.24
C ASP A 293 17.30 12.50 -20.64
N SER A 294 17.16 11.45 -21.47
CA SER A 294 17.28 10.05 -21.01
C SER A 294 18.68 9.72 -20.52
N ILE A 295 19.72 10.21 -21.21
CA ILE A 295 21.13 10.03 -20.83
C ILE A 295 21.40 10.76 -19.49
N GLU A 296 20.99 12.03 -19.39
CA GLU A 296 21.15 12.82 -18.14
C GLU A 296 20.42 12.16 -16.96
N HIS A 297 19.20 11.67 -17.20
CA HIS A 297 18.39 11.01 -16.20
C HIS A 297 19.05 9.73 -15.70
N LEU A 298 19.49 8.87 -16.62
CA LEU A 298 20.14 7.61 -16.29
C LEU A 298 21.48 7.83 -15.55
N ALA A 299 22.28 8.80 -15.99
CA ALA A 299 23.53 9.18 -15.33
C ALA A 299 23.29 9.71 -13.91
N THR A 300 22.20 10.46 -13.71
CA THR A 300 21.84 10.98 -12.38
C THR A 300 21.35 9.85 -11.46
N LEU A 301 20.48 8.96 -11.95
CA LEU A 301 20.04 7.76 -11.21
C LEU A 301 21.22 6.90 -10.78
N THR A 302 22.17 6.64 -11.69
CA THR A 302 23.38 5.85 -11.41
C THR A 302 24.21 6.51 -10.32
N ARG A 303 24.43 7.83 -10.40
CA ARG A 303 25.18 8.58 -9.38
C ARG A 303 24.51 8.51 -8.02
N GLU A 304 23.20 8.77 -7.93
CA GLU A 304 22.45 8.70 -6.68
C GLU A 304 22.52 7.28 -6.07
N MET A 305 22.35 6.25 -6.90
CA MET A 305 22.41 4.86 -6.46
C MET A 305 23.81 4.50 -5.92
N THR A 306 24.85 4.86 -6.66
CA THR A 306 26.24 4.64 -6.27
C THR A 306 26.56 5.34 -4.95
N GLN A 307 26.10 6.58 -4.76
CA GLN A 307 26.30 7.33 -3.51
C GLN A 307 25.59 6.68 -2.32
N VAL A 308 24.34 6.24 -2.48
CA VAL A 308 23.58 5.58 -1.38
C VAL A 308 24.24 4.27 -1.00
N ILE A 309 24.60 3.43 -1.98
CA ILE A 309 25.29 2.15 -1.72
C ILE A 309 26.66 2.40 -1.06
N ALA A 310 27.44 3.35 -1.58
CA ALA A 310 28.77 3.67 -1.02
C ALA A 310 28.65 4.14 0.44
N HIS A 311 27.68 5.00 0.74
CA HIS A 311 27.41 5.45 2.11
C HIS A 311 27.08 4.28 3.04
N GLY A 312 26.16 3.40 2.62
CA GLY A 312 25.74 2.24 3.41
C GLY A 312 26.85 1.22 3.61
N ARG A 313 27.70 1.01 2.59
CA ARG A 313 28.83 0.06 2.62
C ARG A 313 30.13 0.68 3.15
N HIS A 314 30.11 1.93 3.60
CA HIS A 314 31.31 2.67 4.06
C HIS A 314 32.44 2.63 3.03
N SER A 315 32.12 2.79 1.76
CA SER A 315 33.02 2.70 0.61
C SER A 315 33.04 4.03 -0.18
N ASP A 316 33.99 4.15 -1.08
CA ASP A 316 34.02 5.30 -1.99
C ASP A 316 33.07 5.07 -3.19
N PRO A 317 32.32 6.11 -3.63
CA PRO A 317 31.39 5.99 -4.76
C PRO A 317 32.07 5.49 -6.05
N SER A 318 33.32 5.87 -6.32
CA SER A 318 34.03 5.41 -7.51
C SER A 318 34.37 3.91 -7.44
N THR A 319 34.61 3.38 -6.24
CA THR A 319 34.83 1.94 -6.02
C THR A 319 33.56 1.16 -6.27
N ILE A 320 32.43 1.63 -5.75
CA ILE A 320 31.13 1.01 -6.03
C ILE A 320 30.78 1.08 -7.52
N GLN A 321 31.05 2.22 -8.19
CA GLN A 321 30.81 2.34 -9.63
C GLN A 321 31.64 1.32 -10.42
N ARG A 322 32.94 1.18 -10.13
CA ARG A 322 33.79 0.17 -10.80
C ARG A 322 33.30 -1.27 -10.55
N ALA A 323 32.81 -1.54 -9.33
CA ALA A 323 32.24 -2.83 -9.01
C ALA A 323 30.96 -3.09 -9.84
N ILE A 324 30.08 -2.10 -9.97
CA ILE A 324 28.87 -2.22 -10.81
C ILE A 324 29.25 -2.42 -12.29
N ASP A 325 30.21 -1.67 -12.79
CA ASP A 325 30.65 -1.74 -14.19
C ASP A 325 31.28 -3.10 -14.54
N ALA A 326 31.86 -3.79 -13.55
CA ALA A 326 32.42 -5.13 -13.69
C ALA A 326 31.37 -6.26 -13.63
N GLY A 327 30.11 -5.93 -13.28
CA GLY A 327 29.03 -6.92 -13.16
C GLY A 327 28.54 -7.49 -14.51
N PRO A 328 27.62 -8.46 -14.50
CA PRO A 328 27.05 -9.12 -13.32
C PRO A 328 28.05 -10.02 -12.58
N HIS A 329 27.81 -10.25 -11.29
CA HIS A 329 28.73 -10.95 -10.41
C HIS A 329 28.18 -12.30 -9.95
N THR A 330 29.03 -13.33 -9.94
CA THR A 330 28.85 -14.53 -9.12
C THR A 330 28.94 -14.14 -7.64
N ALA A 331 28.52 -15.02 -6.74
CA ALA A 331 28.67 -14.80 -5.30
C ALA A 331 30.14 -14.50 -4.90
N ARG A 332 31.11 -15.21 -5.50
CA ARG A 332 32.53 -15.00 -5.25
C ARG A 332 33.02 -13.63 -5.68
N GLU A 333 32.62 -13.16 -6.87
CA GLU A 333 33.02 -11.86 -7.38
C GLU A 333 32.35 -10.74 -6.58
N ALA A 334 31.09 -10.89 -6.19
CA ALA A 334 30.39 -9.93 -5.34
C ALA A 334 31.10 -9.73 -3.98
N LEU A 335 31.62 -10.81 -3.38
CA LEU A 335 32.45 -10.75 -2.18
C LEU A 335 33.79 -10.07 -2.44
N ALA A 336 34.49 -10.44 -3.54
CA ALA A 336 35.76 -9.83 -3.91
C ALA A 336 35.68 -8.34 -4.17
N HIS A 337 34.53 -7.86 -4.68
CA HIS A 337 34.24 -6.44 -4.89
C HIS A 337 33.62 -5.74 -3.66
N HIS A 338 33.52 -6.41 -2.51
CA HIS A 338 32.95 -5.89 -1.26
C HIS A 338 31.50 -5.40 -1.38
N LEU A 339 30.75 -5.94 -2.35
CA LEU A 339 29.30 -5.66 -2.48
C LEU A 339 28.49 -6.48 -1.48
N VAL A 340 29.01 -7.63 -1.05
CA VAL A 340 28.49 -8.49 0.01
C VAL A 340 29.58 -8.82 1.02
N ASP A 341 29.21 -9.32 2.22
CA ASP A 341 30.12 -9.57 3.34
C ASP A 341 30.45 -11.06 3.53
N GLY A 342 29.76 -11.94 2.81
CA GLY A 342 29.97 -13.38 2.91
C GLY A 342 28.93 -14.20 2.17
N TYR A 343 29.01 -15.50 2.38
CA TYR A 343 28.07 -16.50 1.88
C TYR A 343 27.27 -17.08 3.02
N ALA A 344 26.05 -17.48 2.77
CA ALA A 344 25.25 -18.30 3.67
C ALA A 344 24.14 -19.01 2.93
N TYR A 345 23.84 -20.25 3.33
CA TYR A 345 22.59 -20.91 3.05
C TYR A 345 21.51 -20.48 4.06
N ASP A 346 20.23 -20.76 3.79
CA ASP A 346 19.12 -20.36 4.67
C ASP A 346 19.22 -20.96 6.09
N ASP A 347 19.69 -22.20 6.20
CA ASP A 347 19.89 -22.90 7.47
C ASP A 347 21.06 -22.33 8.32
N GLU A 348 22.02 -21.64 7.70
CA GLU A 348 23.14 -20.99 8.38
C GLU A 348 22.80 -19.60 8.94
N LEU A 349 21.65 -19.02 8.58
CA LEU A 349 21.29 -17.65 8.96
C LEU A 349 21.19 -17.44 10.46
N ARG A 350 20.84 -18.47 11.23
CA ARG A 350 20.85 -18.40 12.70
C ARG A 350 22.26 -18.14 13.24
N THR A 351 23.26 -18.79 12.67
CA THR A 351 24.68 -18.59 13.03
C THR A 351 25.13 -17.19 12.63
N VAL A 352 24.87 -16.78 11.38
CA VAL A 352 25.24 -15.45 10.86
C VAL A 352 24.66 -14.33 11.72
N VAL A 353 23.39 -14.39 12.08
CA VAL A 353 22.77 -13.35 12.89
C VAL A 353 23.27 -13.36 14.32
N SER A 354 23.57 -14.54 14.90
CA SER A 354 24.16 -14.66 16.24
C SER A 354 25.56 -14.03 16.30
N GLU A 355 26.37 -14.19 15.26
CA GLU A 355 27.68 -13.52 15.14
C GLU A 355 27.52 -11.98 15.10
N VAL A 356 26.57 -11.47 14.30
CA VAL A 356 26.32 -10.02 14.16
C VAL A 356 25.79 -9.40 15.46
N VAL A 357 24.97 -10.14 16.20
CA VAL A 357 24.44 -9.71 17.52
C VAL A 357 25.49 -9.87 18.62
N GLY A 358 26.49 -10.74 18.46
CA GLY A 358 27.54 -11.03 19.44
C GLY A 358 27.12 -12.02 20.54
N ARG A 359 25.98 -12.69 20.38
CA ARG A 359 25.48 -13.76 21.27
C ARG A 359 24.54 -14.68 20.51
N GLY A 360 24.31 -15.88 21.04
CA GLY A 360 23.30 -16.78 20.51
C GLY A 360 21.91 -16.14 20.58
N VAL A 361 21.22 -16.13 19.45
CA VAL A 361 19.83 -15.67 19.35
C VAL A 361 18.99 -16.72 18.65
N ASP A 362 17.73 -16.84 19.04
CA ASP A 362 16.76 -17.65 18.32
C ASP A 362 16.33 -16.92 17.04
N LEU A 363 16.07 -17.68 15.96
CA LEU A 363 15.61 -17.12 14.69
C LEU A 363 14.17 -17.56 14.46
N ARG A 364 13.24 -16.59 14.46
CA ARG A 364 11.80 -16.82 14.29
C ARG A 364 11.32 -16.25 12.97
N ASP A 365 10.38 -16.92 12.32
CA ASP A 365 9.77 -16.49 11.06
C ASP A 365 8.51 -15.64 11.27
N ASP A 366 7.86 -15.75 12.43
CA ASP A 366 6.57 -15.12 12.71
C ASP A 366 6.67 -13.95 13.66
N LEU A 367 5.98 -12.87 13.31
CA LEU A 367 5.73 -11.75 14.23
C LEU A 367 4.60 -12.15 15.20
N PRO A 368 4.81 -11.97 16.51
CA PRO A 368 3.73 -12.16 17.48
C PRO A 368 2.53 -11.25 17.17
N ASN A 369 1.35 -11.82 17.23
CA ASN A 369 0.11 -11.05 17.14
C ASN A 369 -0.22 -10.49 18.52
N TYR A 370 0.02 -9.19 18.72
CA TYR A 370 -0.27 -8.52 19.99
C TYR A 370 -1.74 -8.09 20.08
N ALA A 371 -2.29 -8.16 21.28
CA ALA A 371 -3.60 -7.58 21.55
C ALA A 371 -3.64 -6.09 21.24
N PRO A 372 -4.76 -5.56 20.74
CA PRO A 372 -4.88 -4.14 20.50
C PRO A 372 -4.77 -3.35 21.80
N GLU A 373 -3.75 -2.50 21.91
CA GLU A 373 -3.45 -1.75 23.15
C GLU A 373 -4.44 -0.62 23.46
N ARG A 374 -5.35 -0.31 22.52
CA ARG A 374 -6.08 0.95 22.59
C ARG A 374 -7.54 0.83 22.20
N PHE A 375 -8.35 1.61 22.88
CA PHE A 375 -9.80 1.62 22.81
C PHE A 375 -10.35 3.03 22.56
N GLY A 376 -11.52 3.10 21.95
CA GLY A 376 -12.23 4.35 21.68
C GLY A 376 -11.86 5.02 20.36
N ARG A 377 -12.56 6.10 20.04
CA ARG A 377 -12.26 6.94 18.87
C ARG A 377 -10.99 7.74 19.14
N ARG A 378 -10.09 7.72 18.21
CA ARG A 378 -8.78 8.36 18.34
C ARG A 378 -8.50 9.21 17.13
N PRO A 379 -7.81 10.35 17.34
CA PRO A 379 -7.24 11.06 16.23
C PRO A 379 -6.41 10.14 15.35
N SER A 380 -6.51 10.30 14.05
CA SER A 380 -5.85 9.45 13.06
C SER A 380 -5.25 10.30 11.93
N VAL A 381 -4.33 9.70 11.19
CA VAL A 381 -3.80 10.22 9.93
C VAL A 381 -4.35 9.35 8.81
N ALA A 382 -4.86 9.95 7.73
CA ALA A 382 -5.25 9.19 6.56
C ALA A 382 -4.11 9.12 5.54
N ILE A 383 -3.89 7.94 4.95
CA ILE A 383 -3.12 7.82 3.71
C ILE A 383 -4.12 7.72 2.56
N VAL A 384 -4.05 8.65 1.62
CA VAL A 384 -4.83 8.60 0.39
C VAL A 384 -3.90 8.21 -0.76
N TYR A 385 -4.20 7.09 -1.41
CA TYR A 385 -3.39 6.57 -2.50
C TYR A 385 -3.88 7.03 -3.86
N VAL A 386 -2.96 7.51 -4.71
CA VAL A 386 -3.16 7.79 -6.13
C VAL A 386 -2.19 6.91 -6.91
N GLU A 387 -2.70 5.79 -7.43
CA GLU A 387 -1.86 4.71 -7.98
C GLU A 387 -2.22 4.44 -9.45
N GLY A 388 -1.21 4.44 -10.31
CA GLY A 388 -1.35 4.15 -11.73
C GLY A 388 -1.84 5.33 -12.56
N ASN A 389 -2.44 5.01 -13.71
CA ASN A 389 -2.89 6.00 -14.68
C ASN A 389 -4.12 6.77 -14.21
N ILE A 390 -4.09 8.09 -14.33
CA ILE A 390 -5.19 8.96 -13.93
C ILE A 390 -6.24 9.01 -15.04
N VAL A 391 -7.47 8.60 -14.72
CA VAL A 391 -8.61 8.63 -15.64
C VAL A 391 -9.82 9.29 -15.00
N ASP A 392 -10.77 9.71 -15.81
CA ASP A 392 -12.05 10.12 -15.29
C ASP A 392 -12.90 8.92 -14.87
N GLY A 393 -13.67 9.06 -13.78
CA GLY A 393 -14.49 7.98 -13.25
C GLY A 393 -13.96 7.32 -11.99
N ARG A 394 -14.18 6.01 -11.85
CA ARG A 394 -13.81 5.24 -10.67
C ARG A 394 -12.49 4.50 -10.84
N SER A 395 -11.75 4.35 -9.73
CA SER A 395 -10.52 3.54 -9.70
C SER A 395 -10.83 2.07 -9.96
N MET A 396 -9.95 1.41 -10.70
CA MET A 396 -10.01 -0.03 -10.96
C MET A 396 -8.61 -0.61 -11.15
N ASP A 397 -8.49 -1.89 -10.88
CA ASP A 397 -7.32 -2.67 -11.24
C ASP A 397 -7.64 -3.51 -12.48
N ILE A 398 -6.74 -3.56 -13.43
CA ILE A 398 -6.81 -4.41 -14.64
C ILE A 398 -5.70 -5.46 -14.53
N PRO A 399 -5.94 -6.58 -13.83
CA PRO A 399 -4.91 -7.58 -13.54
C PRO A 399 -4.31 -8.18 -14.81
N LEU A 400 -5.12 -8.34 -15.86
CA LEU A 400 -4.71 -8.86 -17.17
C LEU A 400 -3.57 -8.05 -17.81
N LEU A 401 -3.60 -6.73 -17.64
CA LEU A 401 -2.59 -5.82 -18.18
C LEU A 401 -1.55 -5.40 -17.11
N GLY A 402 -1.70 -5.86 -15.87
CA GLY A 402 -0.89 -5.39 -14.74
C GLY A 402 -1.02 -3.89 -14.49
N MET A 403 -2.17 -3.29 -14.85
CA MET A 403 -2.39 -1.84 -14.77
C MET A 403 -3.29 -1.49 -13.60
N GLN A 404 -2.91 -0.43 -12.91
CA GLN A 404 -3.74 0.25 -11.92
C GLN A 404 -4.25 1.57 -12.49
N ILE A 405 -5.48 1.89 -12.19
CA ILE A 405 -6.18 3.10 -12.65
C ILE A 405 -6.66 3.90 -11.45
N ALA A 406 -6.17 5.14 -11.36
CA ALA A 406 -6.62 6.13 -10.39
C ALA A 406 -7.79 6.93 -10.97
N GLY A 407 -9.01 6.59 -10.56
CA GLY A 407 -10.23 7.27 -11.00
C GLY A 407 -10.48 8.56 -10.21
N SER A 408 -10.81 9.65 -10.93
CA SER A 408 -11.04 10.98 -10.37
C SER A 408 -12.08 10.98 -9.25
N TYR A 409 -13.19 10.27 -9.42
CA TYR A 409 -14.27 10.23 -8.43
C TYR A 409 -13.88 9.49 -7.16
N THR A 410 -13.18 8.35 -7.29
CA THR A 410 -12.73 7.57 -6.12
C THR A 410 -11.77 8.36 -5.26
N ILE A 411 -10.81 9.06 -5.88
CA ILE A 411 -9.80 9.84 -5.16
C ILE A 411 -10.43 11.10 -4.54
N ALA A 412 -11.29 11.81 -5.29
CA ALA A 412 -12.01 12.98 -4.80
C ALA A 412 -12.91 12.64 -3.61
N GLU A 413 -13.69 11.56 -3.69
CA GLU A 413 -14.51 11.05 -2.58
C GLU A 413 -13.65 10.67 -1.36
N SER A 414 -12.49 10.06 -1.57
CA SER A 414 -11.56 9.68 -0.49
C SER A 414 -11.00 10.90 0.24
N LEU A 415 -10.58 11.92 -0.51
CA LEU A 415 -10.12 13.20 0.04
C LEU A 415 -11.25 13.93 0.79
N LYS A 416 -12.46 13.97 0.22
CA LYS A 416 -13.64 14.54 0.85
C LYS A 416 -13.96 13.83 2.17
N LYS A 417 -14.03 12.49 2.17
CA LYS A 417 -14.23 11.68 3.39
C LYS A 417 -13.17 11.97 4.45
N ALA A 418 -11.90 12.05 4.06
CA ALA A 418 -10.81 12.38 4.97
C ALA A 418 -10.94 13.82 5.53
N ARG A 419 -11.35 14.77 4.70
CA ARG A 419 -11.58 16.16 5.10
C ARG A 419 -12.71 16.31 6.09
N GLU A 420 -13.83 15.63 5.87
CA GLU A 420 -15.07 15.73 6.66
C GLU A 420 -15.03 14.91 7.95
N ASN A 421 -14.20 13.87 8.03
CA ASN A 421 -14.08 13.03 9.23
C ASN A 421 -13.32 13.79 10.34
N PRO A 422 -13.97 14.13 11.49
CA PRO A 422 -13.33 14.87 12.57
C PRO A 422 -12.19 14.10 13.27
N ASP A 423 -12.16 12.78 13.15
CA ASP A 423 -11.10 11.96 13.75
C ASP A 423 -9.81 12.00 12.91
N ILE A 424 -9.89 12.32 11.61
CA ILE A 424 -8.70 12.47 10.76
C ILE A 424 -8.16 13.88 10.92
N ARG A 425 -6.92 14.01 11.40
CA ARG A 425 -6.27 15.29 11.68
C ARG A 425 -5.33 15.76 10.59
N ALA A 426 -4.72 14.84 9.86
CA ALA A 426 -3.88 15.13 8.70
C ALA A 426 -4.03 14.04 7.64
N ILE A 427 -3.61 14.38 6.43
CA ILE A 427 -3.66 13.46 5.28
C ILE A 427 -2.25 13.36 4.69
N VAL A 428 -1.82 12.12 4.44
CA VAL A 428 -0.66 11.84 3.60
C VAL A 428 -1.19 11.40 2.23
N LEU A 429 -0.90 12.18 1.20
CA LEU A 429 -1.25 11.86 -0.17
C LEU A 429 -0.08 11.10 -0.82
N ARG A 430 -0.23 9.78 -0.93
CA ARG A 430 0.79 8.91 -1.56
C ARG A 430 0.51 8.82 -3.04
N ILE A 431 1.44 9.30 -3.87
CA ILE A 431 1.30 9.33 -5.32
C ILE A 431 2.33 8.41 -5.97
N VAL A 432 1.85 7.45 -6.74
CA VAL A 432 2.63 6.57 -7.62
C VAL A 432 1.93 6.56 -9.00
N SER A 433 2.09 7.65 -9.75
CA SER A 433 1.35 7.88 -10.99
C SER A 433 2.19 8.61 -12.04
N PRO A 434 2.22 8.13 -13.30
CA PRO A 434 2.85 8.84 -14.41
C PRO A 434 2.00 10.03 -14.92
N GLY A 435 0.77 10.18 -14.40
CA GLY A 435 -0.22 11.13 -14.86
C GLY A 435 -1.37 10.47 -15.63
N GLY A 436 -1.99 11.21 -16.55
CA GLY A 436 -3.13 10.75 -17.32
C GLY A 436 -4.02 11.89 -17.81
N SER A 437 -5.35 11.72 -17.74
CA SER A 437 -6.33 12.74 -18.11
C SER A 437 -6.12 14.04 -17.33
N SER A 438 -5.98 15.14 -18.03
CA SER A 438 -5.82 16.47 -17.42
C SER A 438 -7.09 16.93 -16.68
N MET A 439 -8.27 16.59 -17.20
CA MET A 439 -9.55 16.88 -16.53
C MET A 439 -9.69 16.13 -15.23
N ALA A 440 -9.39 14.82 -15.25
CA ALA A 440 -9.40 14.00 -14.03
C ALA A 440 -8.38 14.51 -12.99
N ALA A 441 -7.19 14.91 -13.43
CA ALA A 441 -6.18 15.50 -12.56
C ALA A 441 -6.65 16.84 -11.94
N ASP A 442 -7.36 17.70 -12.68
CA ASP A 442 -7.89 18.96 -12.14
C ASP A 442 -9.01 18.72 -11.11
N VAL A 443 -9.88 17.74 -11.32
CA VAL A 443 -10.89 17.31 -10.32
C VAL A 443 -10.22 16.89 -9.03
N MET A 444 -9.21 16.02 -9.10
CA MET A 444 -8.45 15.58 -7.92
C MET A 444 -7.68 16.74 -7.28
N TRP A 445 -7.02 17.59 -8.08
CA TRP A 445 -6.32 18.79 -7.62
C TRP A 445 -7.24 19.70 -6.81
N ARG A 446 -8.47 19.90 -7.32
CA ARG A 446 -9.47 20.74 -6.62
C ARG A 446 -9.77 20.23 -5.22
N GLU A 447 -9.94 18.91 -5.07
CA GLU A 447 -10.18 18.31 -3.75
C GLU A 447 -8.97 18.39 -2.83
N VAL A 448 -7.75 18.21 -3.35
CA VAL A 448 -6.53 18.43 -2.57
C VAL A 448 -6.44 19.89 -2.10
N ALA A 449 -6.67 20.85 -3.00
CA ALA A 449 -6.62 22.27 -2.68
C ALA A 449 -7.70 22.70 -1.66
N LEU A 450 -8.91 22.14 -1.72
CA LEU A 450 -9.96 22.35 -0.73
C LEU A 450 -9.58 21.75 0.62
N THR A 451 -9.02 20.55 0.60
CA THR A 451 -8.64 19.82 1.81
C THR A 451 -7.46 20.51 2.51
N ALA A 452 -6.46 20.97 1.77
CA ALA A 452 -5.28 21.66 2.30
C ALA A 452 -5.60 22.98 3.03
N LYS A 453 -6.79 23.58 2.79
CA LYS A 453 -7.27 24.76 3.53
C LYS A 453 -7.80 24.42 4.91
N ILE A 454 -8.18 23.17 5.16
CA ILE A 454 -8.86 22.71 6.38
C ILE A 454 -7.95 21.80 7.22
N LYS A 455 -7.23 20.91 6.56
CA LYS A 455 -6.34 19.93 7.19
C LYS A 455 -5.00 19.89 6.45
N PRO A 456 -3.88 19.68 7.14
CA PRO A 456 -2.59 19.47 6.48
C PRO A 456 -2.65 18.30 5.50
N VAL A 457 -2.22 18.54 4.26
CA VAL A 457 -2.03 17.52 3.22
C VAL A 457 -0.56 17.43 2.91
N ILE A 458 0.07 16.38 3.41
CA ILE A 458 1.48 16.10 3.16
C ILE A 458 1.59 15.12 2.00
N VAL A 459 2.35 15.47 0.97
CA VAL A 459 2.52 14.62 -0.21
C VAL A 459 3.75 13.74 -0.04
N SER A 460 3.60 12.45 -0.34
CA SER A 460 4.70 11.48 -0.47
C SER A 460 4.70 10.93 -1.89
N MET A 461 5.72 11.26 -2.65
CA MET A 461 5.91 10.73 -3.99
C MET A 461 6.67 9.40 -3.93
N GLY A 462 6.15 8.37 -4.62
CA GLY A 462 6.82 7.08 -4.76
C GLY A 462 7.81 7.07 -5.93
N GLY A 463 7.84 5.97 -6.71
CA GLY A 463 8.75 5.87 -7.87
C GLY A 463 8.50 6.94 -8.92
N VAL A 464 7.23 7.23 -9.19
CA VAL A 464 6.80 8.25 -10.14
C VAL A 464 5.64 9.07 -9.59
N ALA A 465 5.73 10.39 -9.71
CA ALA A 465 4.64 11.33 -9.44
C ALA A 465 4.79 12.51 -10.40
N ALA A 466 4.43 12.29 -11.65
CA ALA A 466 4.77 13.19 -12.75
C ALA A 466 3.52 13.59 -13.54
N SER A 467 3.63 14.70 -14.26
CA SER A 467 2.57 15.22 -15.13
C SER A 467 1.25 15.40 -14.37
N GLY A 468 0.17 14.68 -14.68
CA GLY A 468 -1.07 14.69 -13.90
C GLY A 468 -0.87 14.34 -12.42
N GLY A 469 0.08 13.43 -12.10
CA GLY A 469 0.46 13.10 -10.73
C GLY A 469 1.11 14.27 -9.99
N TYR A 470 1.96 15.04 -10.68
CA TYR A 470 2.53 16.27 -10.12
C TYR A 470 1.48 17.38 -9.99
N TYR A 471 0.56 17.49 -10.96
CA TYR A 471 -0.58 18.40 -10.93
C TYR A 471 -1.35 18.29 -9.61
N ILE A 472 -1.68 17.06 -9.23
CA ILE A 472 -2.41 16.74 -8.00
C ILE A 472 -1.56 17.06 -6.75
N ALA A 473 -0.26 16.85 -6.82
CA ALA A 473 0.68 17.08 -5.72
C ALA A 473 0.87 18.57 -5.40
N ALA A 474 0.82 19.43 -6.42
CA ALA A 474 1.24 20.83 -6.35
C ALA A 474 0.60 21.66 -5.21
N PRO A 475 -0.70 21.49 -4.84
CA PRO A 475 -1.33 22.24 -3.74
C PRO A 475 -1.06 21.64 -2.35
N GLY A 476 -0.28 20.57 -2.23
CA GLY A 476 0.08 19.97 -0.95
C GLY A 476 0.80 20.93 -0.02
N SER A 477 0.57 20.81 1.29
CA SER A 477 1.16 21.67 2.31
C SER A 477 2.69 21.49 2.42
N LYS A 478 3.16 20.24 2.22
CA LYS A 478 4.58 19.88 2.10
C LYS A 478 4.69 18.66 1.19
N ILE A 479 5.70 18.64 0.33
CA ILE A 479 5.91 17.57 -0.67
C ILE A 479 7.28 16.92 -0.43
N PHE A 480 7.27 15.60 -0.26
CA PHE A 480 8.47 14.78 -0.16
C PHE A 480 8.63 13.90 -1.40
N ALA A 481 9.86 13.80 -1.85
CA ALA A 481 10.27 12.85 -2.89
C ALA A 481 11.59 12.18 -2.50
N THR A 482 11.77 10.91 -2.88
CA THR A 482 13.08 10.25 -2.72
C THR A 482 14.08 10.76 -3.77
N PRO A 483 15.39 10.54 -3.62
CA PRO A 483 16.37 10.88 -4.66
C PRO A 483 16.06 10.24 -6.01
N PHE A 484 15.37 9.08 -6.00
CA PHE A 484 15.03 8.26 -7.16
C PHE A 484 13.63 8.52 -7.70
N THR A 485 12.85 9.38 -7.10
CA THR A 485 11.50 9.73 -7.55
C THR A 485 11.57 10.50 -8.86
N VAL A 486 10.82 10.04 -9.85
CA VAL A 486 10.60 10.72 -11.12
C VAL A 486 9.41 11.66 -10.99
N THR A 487 9.60 12.97 -11.20
CA THR A 487 8.55 13.97 -11.05
C THR A 487 8.65 15.10 -12.08
N GLY A 488 7.83 16.14 -11.94
CA GLY A 488 7.75 17.21 -12.93
C GLY A 488 6.92 16.79 -14.15
N SER A 489 7.52 16.73 -15.33
CA SER A 489 6.83 16.47 -16.61
C SER A 489 5.61 17.40 -16.79
N ILE A 490 5.77 18.68 -16.36
CA ILE A 490 4.74 19.71 -16.46
C ILE A 490 4.58 20.07 -17.93
N GLY A 491 3.62 19.45 -18.60
CA GLY A 491 3.40 19.57 -20.04
C GLY A 491 2.18 18.77 -20.45
N ILE A 492 1.60 19.14 -21.57
CA ILE A 492 0.35 18.58 -22.10
C ILE A 492 0.59 18.10 -23.52
N PHE A 493 -0.08 17.04 -23.91
CA PHE A 493 -0.27 16.64 -25.28
C PHE A 493 -1.70 16.16 -25.50
N TYR A 494 -2.13 16.25 -26.76
CA TYR A 494 -3.43 15.74 -27.19
C TYR A 494 -3.29 15.18 -28.60
N GLY A 495 -4.07 14.15 -28.91
CA GLY A 495 -4.03 13.55 -30.24
C GLY A 495 -4.90 12.32 -30.36
N LYS A 496 -4.89 11.76 -31.55
CA LYS A 496 -5.63 10.54 -31.89
C LYS A 496 -4.82 9.60 -32.78
N ALA A 497 -5.26 8.35 -32.82
CA ALA A 497 -4.82 7.39 -33.82
C ALA A 497 -5.83 7.38 -34.98
N ASP A 498 -5.39 7.72 -36.16
CA ASP A 498 -6.15 7.58 -37.42
C ASP A 498 -6.02 6.14 -37.94
N VAL A 499 -7.15 5.44 -38.01
CA VAL A 499 -7.23 4.03 -38.42
C VAL A 499 -7.77 3.85 -39.85
N ALA A 500 -7.95 4.94 -40.63
CA ALA A 500 -8.52 4.88 -42.01
C ALA A 500 -7.74 3.91 -42.91
N GLY A 501 -6.40 3.98 -42.89
CA GLY A 501 -5.57 3.09 -43.68
C GLY A 501 -5.60 1.61 -43.24
N LEU A 502 -5.88 1.33 -41.96
CA LEU A 502 -6.13 -0.03 -41.48
C LEU A 502 -7.47 -0.57 -42.02
N LEU A 503 -8.51 0.25 -41.97
CA LEU A 503 -9.84 -0.11 -42.47
C LEU A 503 -9.81 -0.35 -43.97
N GLU A 504 -9.12 0.51 -44.73
CA GLU A 504 -8.90 0.32 -46.17
C GLU A 504 -8.23 -1.03 -46.46
N LYS A 505 -7.17 -1.39 -45.73
CA LYS A 505 -6.51 -2.70 -45.88
C LYS A 505 -7.43 -3.89 -45.53
N LEU A 506 -8.40 -3.69 -44.69
CA LEU A 506 -9.39 -4.70 -44.29
C LEU A 506 -10.62 -4.70 -45.23
N GLY A 507 -10.68 -3.81 -46.23
CA GLY A 507 -11.83 -3.66 -47.12
C GLY A 507 -13.07 -3.06 -46.47
N VAL A 508 -12.87 -2.31 -45.35
CA VAL A 508 -13.95 -1.65 -44.62
C VAL A 508 -14.03 -0.18 -45.02
N ASN A 509 -15.19 0.26 -45.51
CA ASN A 509 -15.47 1.64 -45.84
C ASN A 509 -16.25 2.33 -44.72
N VAL A 510 -15.95 3.60 -44.47
CA VAL A 510 -16.65 4.43 -43.51
C VAL A 510 -17.40 5.53 -44.25
N ASP A 511 -18.71 5.55 -44.13
CA ASP A 511 -19.54 6.66 -44.59
C ASP A 511 -19.83 7.60 -43.41
N THR A 512 -19.65 8.91 -43.59
CA THR A 512 -19.80 9.90 -42.54
C THR A 512 -20.81 10.96 -42.94
N ILE A 513 -21.94 10.95 -42.25
CA ILE A 513 -22.97 11.99 -42.37
C ILE A 513 -22.80 12.94 -41.18
N LYS A 514 -22.67 14.24 -41.47
CA LYS A 514 -22.41 15.25 -40.45
C LYS A 514 -23.25 16.52 -40.62
N THR A 515 -23.62 17.12 -39.50
CA THR A 515 -24.47 18.35 -39.49
C THR A 515 -23.68 19.66 -39.49
N SER A 516 -22.34 19.56 -39.27
CA SER A 516 -21.42 20.68 -39.25
C SER A 516 -20.05 20.28 -39.80
N PRO A 517 -19.26 21.21 -40.36
CA PRO A 517 -17.95 20.89 -40.95
C PRO A 517 -17.00 20.14 -40.03
N ARG A 518 -17.08 20.37 -38.73
CA ARG A 518 -16.14 19.83 -37.71
C ARG A 518 -16.72 18.75 -36.82
N ALA A 519 -17.92 18.24 -37.11
CA ALA A 519 -18.56 17.22 -36.28
C ALA A 519 -17.77 15.91 -36.22
N ASP A 520 -16.87 15.67 -37.14
CA ASP A 520 -16.00 14.52 -37.24
C ASP A 520 -14.49 14.85 -36.98
N ALA A 521 -14.18 16.02 -36.38
CA ALA A 521 -12.81 16.43 -36.13
C ALA A 521 -12.05 15.40 -35.26
N GLU A 522 -12.72 14.84 -34.28
CA GLU A 522 -12.15 13.86 -33.34
C GLU A 522 -12.35 12.39 -33.77
N SER A 523 -12.93 12.16 -34.97
CA SER A 523 -13.09 10.84 -35.55
C SER A 523 -11.74 10.15 -35.78
N ILE A 524 -11.63 8.89 -35.36
CA ILE A 524 -10.47 8.04 -35.62
C ILE A 524 -10.42 7.52 -37.07
N PHE A 525 -11.45 7.78 -37.87
CA PHE A 525 -11.58 7.28 -39.25
C PHE A 525 -11.05 8.27 -40.28
N ARG A 526 -10.44 9.35 -39.84
CA ARG A 526 -9.70 10.29 -40.69
C ARG A 526 -8.61 11.03 -39.92
N PRO A 527 -7.60 11.56 -40.59
CA PRO A 527 -6.62 12.43 -39.96
C PRO A 527 -7.23 13.78 -39.55
N PHE A 528 -6.51 14.51 -38.67
CA PHE A 528 -6.75 15.93 -38.47
C PHE A 528 -6.40 16.71 -39.76
N THR A 529 -7.18 17.76 -40.04
CA THR A 529 -6.78 18.79 -40.99
C THR A 529 -5.76 19.75 -40.38
N ASP A 530 -5.04 20.52 -41.20
CA ASP A 530 -4.05 21.48 -40.68
C ASP A 530 -4.72 22.56 -39.81
N GLU A 531 -5.92 23.00 -40.14
CA GLU A 531 -6.72 23.92 -39.32
C GLU A 531 -7.12 23.32 -37.96
N GLU A 532 -7.49 22.04 -37.96
CA GLU A 532 -7.80 21.31 -36.72
C GLU A 532 -6.57 21.14 -35.86
N VAL A 533 -5.40 20.91 -36.43
CA VAL A 533 -4.11 20.84 -35.70
C VAL A 533 -3.79 22.18 -35.04
N GLU A 534 -3.99 23.32 -35.76
CA GLU A 534 -3.78 24.66 -35.20
C GLU A 534 -4.71 24.95 -34.02
N GLU A 535 -6.02 24.66 -34.17
CA GLU A 535 -6.99 24.84 -33.10
C GLU A 535 -6.71 23.95 -31.88
N LEU A 536 -6.31 22.71 -32.11
CA LEU A 536 -5.84 21.83 -31.05
C LEU A 536 -4.64 22.43 -30.34
N GLY A 537 -3.72 23.06 -31.06
CA GLY A 537 -2.58 23.78 -30.49
C GLY A 537 -3.02 24.83 -29.48
N LEU A 538 -4.06 25.60 -29.81
CA LEU A 538 -4.63 26.62 -28.92
C LEU A 538 -5.28 25.98 -27.68
N LYS A 539 -6.06 24.90 -27.84
CA LYS A 539 -6.66 24.17 -26.72
C LYS A 539 -5.59 23.57 -25.77
N VAL A 540 -4.59 22.91 -26.35
CA VAL A 540 -3.48 22.31 -25.58
C VAL A 540 -2.70 23.37 -24.82
N LYS A 541 -2.51 24.57 -25.44
CA LYS A 541 -1.89 25.71 -24.78
C LYS A 541 -2.72 26.19 -23.59
N GLN A 542 -4.03 26.30 -23.72
CA GLN A 542 -4.91 26.70 -22.63
C GLN A 542 -4.78 25.74 -21.43
N PHE A 543 -4.79 24.43 -21.66
CA PHE A 543 -4.57 23.44 -20.61
C PHE A 543 -3.17 23.54 -19.98
N TYR A 544 -2.17 23.81 -20.80
CA TYR A 544 -0.81 24.03 -20.31
C TYR A 544 -0.73 25.28 -19.39
N ASP A 545 -1.32 26.38 -19.82
CA ASP A 545 -1.37 27.62 -19.03
C ASP A 545 -2.11 27.42 -17.68
N VAL A 546 -3.19 26.65 -17.68
CA VAL A 546 -3.88 26.23 -16.43
C VAL A 546 -2.93 25.41 -15.55
N PHE A 547 -2.19 24.46 -16.11
CA PHE A 547 -1.24 23.65 -15.34
C PHE A 547 -0.16 24.52 -14.71
N ILE A 548 0.45 25.45 -15.46
CA ILE A 548 1.43 26.41 -14.95
C ILE A 548 0.83 27.24 -13.78
N ASP A 549 -0.40 27.75 -13.93
CA ASP A 549 -1.08 28.52 -12.89
C ASP A 549 -1.32 27.70 -11.62
N ARG A 550 -1.77 26.42 -11.75
CA ARG A 550 -1.96 25.53 -10.61
C ARG A 550 -0.67 25.27 -9.84
N VAL A 551 0.43 25.02 -10.56
CA VAL A 551 1.74 24.81 -9.95
C VAL A 551 2.24 26.11 -9.32
N ALA A 552 2.16 27.22 -10.02
CA ALA A 552 2.60 28.54 -9.53
C ALA A 552 1.90 28.88 -8.20
N LYS A 553 0.59 28.73 -8.14
CA LYS A 553 -0.23 28.94 -6.92
C LYS A 553 0.11 27.96 -5.81
N GLY A 554 0.20 26.68 -6.12
CA GLY A 554 0.47 25.63 -5.14
C GLY A 554 1.87 25.74 -4.55
N ARG A 555 2.88 26.05 -5.37
CA ARG A 555 4.29 26.16 -4.97
C ARG A 555 4.71 27.57 -4.61
N LYS A 556 3.82 28.56 -4.70
CA LYS A 556 4.11 30.00 -4.46
C LYS A 556 5.28 30.49 -5.33
N LEU A 557 5.29 30.12 -6.58
CA LEU A 557 6.29 30.47 -7.57
C LEU A 557 5.68 31.40 -8.61
N ASP A 558 6.53 32.19 -9.28
CA ASP A 558 6.14 32.95 -10.45
C ASP A 558 5.83 32.01 -11.63
N PRO A 559 4.74 32.22 -12.40
CA PRO A 559 4.40 31.41 -13.55
C PRO A 559 5.54 31.28 -14.58
N GLU A 560 6.27 32.35 -14.85
CA GLU A 560 7.43 32.33 -15.75
C GLU A 560 8.56 31.45 -15.24
N ARG A 561 8.76 31.46 -13.91
CA ARG A 561 9.74 30.55 -13.29
C ARG A 561 9.29 29.10 -13.40
N VAL A 562 8.01 28.82 -13.25
CA VAL A 562 7.46 27.48 -13.44
C VAL A 562 7.64 27.05 -14.88
N ASP A 563 7.33 27.91 -15.88
CA ASP A 563 7.50 27.57 -17.29
C ASP A 563 8.96 27.20 -17.65
N ARG A 564 9.96 27.91 -17.10
CA ARG A 564 11.38 27.59 -17.31
C ARG A 564 11.80 26.20 -16.88
N VAL A 565 11.14 25.61 -15.86
CA VAL A 565 11.43 24.26 -15.34
C VAL A 565 10.40 23.23 -15.77
N ALA A 566 9.36 23.67 -16.49
CA ALA A 566 8.28 22.87 -17.06
C ALA A 566 8.60 22.32 -18.45
N ARG A 567 7.79 22.65 -19.43
CA ARG A 567 7.90 22.25 -20.84
C ARG A 567 8.03 20.75 -21.04
N GLY A 568 7.41 19.96 -20.15
CA GLY A 568 7.43 18.51 -20.19
C GLY A 568 8.66 17.87 -19.57
N ARG A 569 9.63 18.66 -19.07
CA ARG A 569 10.88 18.14 -18.51
C ARG A 569 10.64 17.33 -17.23
N VAL A 570 11.31 16.21 -17.16
CA VAL A 570 11.28 15.29 -16.01
C VAL A 570 12.44 15.62 -15.08
N TRP A 571 12.19 15.55 -13.77
CA TRP A 571 13.16 15.81 -12.72
C TRP A 571 13.24 14.66 -11.75
N LEU A 572 14.44 14.33 -11.29
CA LEU A 572 14.63 13.48 -10.11
C LEU A 572 14.48 14.29 -8.82
N GLY A 573 14.15 13.61 -7.73
CA GLY A 573 13.78 14.24 -6.47
C GLY A 573 14.71 15.36 -6.01
N ARG A 574 16.05 15.18 -6.03
CA ARG A 574 16.99 16.25 -5.63
C ARG A 574 16.90 17.46 -6.53
N LYS A 575 16.85 17.25 -7.84
CA LYS A 575 16.69 18.36 -8.79
C LYS A 575 15.35 19.05 -8.66
N ALA A 576 14.30 18.29 -8.34
CA ALA A 576 12.98 18.85 -8.06
C ALA A 576 12.99 19.76 -6.79
N VAL A 577 13.80 19.43 -5.77
CA VAL A 577 14.03 20.30 -4.60
C VAL A 577 14.77 21.58 -5.02
N ASP A 578 15.83 21.48 -5.82
CA ASP A 578 16.58 22.65 -6.33
C ASP A 578 15.64 23.63 -7.07
N HIS A 579 14.68 23.08 -7.82
CA HIS A 579 13.67 23.85 -8.55
C HIS A 579 12.47 24.29 -7.72
N LYS A 580 12.40 23.94 -6.43
CA LYS A 580 11.27 24.20 -5.51
C LYS A 580 9.95 23.54 -5.94
N LEU A 581 10.03 22.54 -6.78
CA LEU A 581 8.89 21.69 -7.13
C LEU A 581 8.56 20.70 -6.01
N VAL A 582 9.55 20.33 -5.21
CA VAL A 582 9.47 19.47 -4.02
C VAL A 582 10.08 20.24 -2.86
N ASP A 583 9.61 19.98 -1.63
CA ASP A 583 10.10 20.73 -0.46
C ASP A 583 11.30 20.05 0.20
N ASP A 584 11.35 18.70 0.19
CA ASP A 584 12.41 18.00 0.90
C ASP A 584 12.59 16.57 0.36
N ILE A 585 13.77 16.00 0.61
CA ILE A 585 14.05 14.60 0.29
C ILE A 585 13.51 13.70 1.41
N GLY A 586 12.70 12.71 1.02
CA GLY A 586 12.13 11.74 1.94
C GLY A 586 11.10 10.85 1.27
N GLY A 587 10.80 9.73 1.92
CA GLY A 587 9.75 8.80 1.51
C GLY A 587 8.47 8.94 2.34
N ILE A 588 7.68 7.87 2.37
CA ILE A 588 6.42 7.84 3.12
C ILE A 588 6.62 8.03 4.64
N ARG A 589 7.74 7.58 5.20
CA ARG A 589 8.04 7.75 6.63
C ARG A 589 8.19 9.23 6.99
N GLN A 590 8.96 9.99 6.22
CA GLN A 590 9.16 11.42 6.44
C GLN A 590 7.85 12.19 6.28
N ALA A 591 7.01 11.79 5.31
CA ALA A 591 5.69 12.40 5.13
C ALA A 591 4.74 12.11 6.30
N LEU A 592 4.71 10.89 6.81
CA LEU A 592 3.93 10.52 8.00
C LEU A 592 4.41 11.27 9.24
N ASN A 593 5.72 11.34 9.47
CA ASN A 593 6.30 12.08 10.60
C ASN A 593 5.94 13.57 10.52
N ALA A 594 5.99 14.16 9.32
CA ALA A 594 5.57 15.55 9.12
C ALA A 594 4.07 15.75 9.39
N ALA A 595 3.23 14.81 8.98
CA ALA A 595 1.78 14.84 9.24
C ALA A 595 1.47 14.74 10.74
N LEU A 596 2.16 13.85 11.46
CA LEU A 596 2.05 13.71 12.91
C LEU A 596 2.51 14.99 13.63
N ALA A 597 3.67 15.52 13.25
CA ALA A 597 4.25 16.70 13.87
C ALA A 597 3.36 17.94 13.70
N VAL A 598 2.87 18.21 12.49
CA VAL A 598 2.02 19.41 12.23
C VAL A 598 0.66 19.31 12.92
N SER A 599 0.22 18.10 13.25
CA SER A 599 -1.06 17.82 13.93
C SER A 599 -0.90 17.57 15.44
N ASN A 600 0.30 17.67 15.99
CA ASN A 600 0.64 17.34 17.38
C ASN A 600 0.14 15.96 17.81
N LEU A 601 0.32 14.97 16.95
CA LEU A 601 -0.10 13.59 17.18
C LEU A 601 1.09 12.71 17.57
N PRO A 602 0.90 11.73 18.47
CA PRO A 602 1.95 10.80 18.87
C PRO A 602 2.28 9.79 17.76
N ASP A 603 3.47 9.20 17.82
CA ASP A 603 4.03 8.23 16.84
C ASP A 603 3.20 6.96 16.66
N ASP A 604 2.30 6.65 17.60
CA ASP A 604 1.44 5.49 17.60
C ASP A 604 0.00 5.81 17.14
N THR A 605 -0.17 6.97 16.51
CA THR A 605 -1.45 7.40 15.94
C THR A 605 -1.93 6.39 14.88
N PRO A 606 -3.22 6.00 14.92
CA PRO A 606 -3.80 5.13 13.92
C PRO A 606 -3.70 5.72 12.52
N ILE A 607 -3.43 4.85 11.54
CA ILE A 607 -3.41 5.20 10.13
C ILE A 607 -4.63 4.57 9.46
N ILE A 608 -5.38 5.38 8.72
CA ILE A 608 -6.54 4.97 7.93
C ILE A 608 -6.15 5.04 6.46
N GLU A 609 -6.35 3.97 5.71
CA GLU A 609 -6.03 3.92 4.29
C GLU A 609 -7.28 4.17 3.43
N LEU A 610 -7.15 5.05 2.44
CA LEU A 610 -8.21 5.43 1.53
C LEU A 610 -7.72 5.43 0.06
N PRO A 611 -8.56 5.00 -0.90
CA PRO A 611 -9.79 4.24 -0.66
C PRO A 611 -9.47 2.94 0.09
N PRO A 612 -10.42 2.36 0.81
CA PRO A 612 -10.18 1.06 1.45
C PRO A 612 -9.82 0.02 0.38
N PRO A 613 -9.03 -1.02 0.73
CA PRO A 613 -8.74 -2.12 -0.16
C PRO A 613 -10.04 -2.71 -0.71
N GLN A 614 -10.14 -2.87 -2.03
CA GLN A 614 -11.31 -3.49 -2.63
C GLN A 614 -11.25 -5.00 -2.37
N PHE A 615 -12.16 -5.50 -1.56
CA PHE A 615 -12.38 -6.94 -1.42
C PHE A 615 -13.07 -7.47 -2.68
N SER A 616 -12.31 -8.12 -3.54
CA SER A 616 -12.89 -8.93 -4.62
C SER A 616 -13.27 -10.30 -4.06
N LEU A 617 -14.53 -10.71 -4.22
CA LEU A 617 -14.96 -12.09 -3.90
C LEU A 617 -14.17 -13.14 -4.70
N LEU A 618 -13.68 -12.78 -5.89
CA LEU A 618 -12.76 -13.58 -6.70
C LEU A 618 -11.41 -13.78 -6.01
N ASN A 619 -10.86 -12.72 -5.35
CA ASN A 619 -9.63 -12.84 -4.59
C ASN A 619 -9.82 -13.67 -3.32
N LEU A 620 -11.00 -13.59 -2.68
CA LEU A 620 -11.33 -14.43 -1.53
C LEU A 620 -11.50 -15.91 -1.94
N ALA A 621 -12.16 -16.19 -3.05
CA ALA A 621 -12.30 -17.55 -3.58
C ALA A 621 -10.93 -18.11 -4.02
N ALA A 622 -10.08 -17.30 -4.64
CA ALA A 622 -8.72 -17.71 -5.01
C ALA A 622 -7.84 -17.98 -3.77
N SER A 623 -7.98 -17.20 -2.69
CA SER A 623 -7.25 -17.43 -1.44
C SER A 623 -7.72 -18.67 -0.67
N MET A 624 -8.95 -19.12 -0.87
CA MET A 624 -9.48 -20.36 -0.28
C MET A 624 -9.03 -21.63 -1.03
N VAL A 625 -8.61 -21.50 -2.29
CA VAL A 625 -8.23 -22.63 -3.16
C VAL A 625 -6.71 -22.81 -3.26
N SER A 626 -5.92 -21.78 -2.93
CA SER A 626 -4.45 -21.86 -3.01
C SER A 626 -3.80 -21.37 -1.74
N THR A 627 -3.05 -22.23 -1.09
CA THR A 627 -2.07 -21.87 -0.04
C THR A 627 -0.84 -21.18 -0.59
N ASP A 628 -0.72 -21.06 -1.92
CA ASP A 628 0.39 -20.39 -2.61
C ASP A 628 -0.13 -19.31 -3.57
N SER A 629 0.08 -18.07 -3.17
CA SER A 629 -0.02 -16.83 -3.94
C SER A 629 -1.41 -16.25 -4.23
N LEU A 630 -1.59 -15.01 -3.80
CA LEU A 630 -2.72 -14.09 -4.01
C LEU A 630 -2.92 -13.59 -5.46
N GLU A 631 -2.37 -14.30 -6.47
CA GLU A 631 -2.57 -13.94 -7.88
C GLU A 631 -3.70 -14.75 -8.51
N PRO A 632 -4.62 -14.09 -9.26
CA PRO A 632 -5.65 -14.79 -10.03
C PRO A 632 -5.04 -15.79 -11.01
N PRO A 633 -5.63 -16.98 -11.20
CA PRO A 633 -5.13 -18.02 -12.13
C PRO A 633 -4.92 -17.50 -13.55
N GLU A 634 -5.75 -16.56 -14.01
CA GLU A 634 -5.66 -15.96 -15.34
C GLU A 634 -4.40 -15.08 -15.48
N ALA A 635 -4.00 -14.36 -14.43
CA ALA A 635 -2.79 -13.55 -14.44
C ALA A 635 -1.53 -14.42 -14.45
N LYS A 636 -1.55 -15.56 -13.73
CA LYS A 636 -0.49 -16.57 -13.77
C LYS A 636 -0.37 -17.20 -15.15
N TRP A 637 -1.49 -17.59 -15.75
CA TRP A 637 -1.54 -18.22 -17.08
C TRP A 637 -0.99 -17.27 -18.16
N LEU A 638 -1.41 -15.99 -18.12
CA LEU A 638 -0.92 -14.97 -19.08
C LEU A 638 0.56 -14.67 -18.93
N ARG A 639 1.05 -14.56 -17.68
CA ARG A 639 2.47 -14.32 -17.45
C ARG A 639 3.36 -15.46 -17.95
N HIS A 640 2.85 -16.69 -17.97
CA HIS A 640 3.55 -17.85 -18.51
C HIS A 640 3.41 -18.01 -20.03
N HIS A 641 2.31 -17.51 -20.63
CA HIS A 641 1.99 -17.77 -22.02
C HIS A 641 2.11 -16.54 -22.95
N VAL A 642 2.13 -15.32 -22.37
CA VAL A 642 2.39 -14.10 -23.16
C VAL A 642 3.85 -13.73 -23.03
N PRO A 643 4.63 -13.74 -24.13
CA PRO A 643 6.01 -13.29 -24.11
C PRO A 643 6.12 -11.88 -23.52
N GLY A 644 7.12 -11.63 -22.66
CA GLY A 644 7.31 -10.34 -21.97
C GLY A 644 7.35 -9.12 -22.92
N GLU A 645 7.78 -9.33 -24.17
CA GLU A 645 7.78 -8.30 -25.21
C GLU A 645 6.36 -7.93 -25.67
N ILE A 646 5.44 -8.90 -25.77
CA ILE A 646 4.02 -8.63 -26.08
C ILE A 646 3.36 -7.88 -24.92
N GLY A 647 3.68 -8.23 -23.68
CA GLY A 647 3.23 -7.48 -22.50
C GLY A 647 3.63 -6.01 -22.54
N LYS A 648 4.85 -5.70 -22.94
CA LYS A 648 5.34 -4.32 -23.13
C LYS A 648 4.57 -3.59 -24.23
N ILE A 649 4.30 -4.25 -25.36
CA ILE A 649 3.51 -3.67 -26.45
C ILE A 649 2.08 -3.38 -25.97
N LEU A 650 1.46 -4.32 -25.27
CA LEU A 650 0.11 -4.13 -24.71
C LEU A 650 0.07 -2.97 -23.70
N GLN A 651 1.07 -2.86 -22.82
CA GLN A 651 1.18 -1.74 -21.88
C GLN A 651 1.40 -0.40 -22.59
N ALA A 652 2.19 -0.38 -23.66
CA ALA A 652 2.43 0.83 -24.46
C ALA A 652 1.17 1.29 -25.21
N VAL A 653 0.32 0.34 -25.64
CA VAL A 653 -0.93 0.63 -26.40
C VAL A 653 -2.12 0.85 -25.45
N ALA A 654 -2.06 0.32 -24.24
CA ALA A 654 -3.15 0.40 -23.25
C ALA A 654 -3.68 1.82 -22.96
N PRO A 655 -2.86 2.88 -22.91
CA PRO A 655 -3.35 4.24 -22.73
C PRO A 655 -4.40 4.65 -23.77
N PHE A 656 -4.26 4.22 -25.03
CA PHE A 656 -5.24 4.55 -26.09
C PHE A 656 -6.55 3.80 -25.99
N VAL A 657 -6.58 2.72 -25.21
CA VAL A 657 -7.80 1.92 -24.96
C VAL A 657 -8.51 2.40 -23.70
N VAL A 658 -7.75 2.93 -22.73
CA VAL A 658 -8.22 3.28 -21.39
C VAL A 658 -8.65 4.74 -21.31
N TYR A 659 -7.95 5.64 -22.02
CA TYR A 659 -8.28 7.07 -21.98
C TYR A 659 -9.41 7.42 -22.95
N ASP A 660 -10.27 8.33 -22.49
CA ASP A 660 -11.24 8.96 -23.39
C ASP A 660 -10.46 9.70 -24.49
N PRO A 661 -10.70 9.38 -25.78
CA PRO A 661 -10.00 10.01 -26.90
C PRO A 661 -10.26 11.53 -26.99
N PHE A 662 -11.24 12.05 -26.24
CA PHE A 662 -11.64 13.46 -26.24
C PHE A 662 -11.01 14.30 -25.14
N GLN A 663 -10.09 13.73 -24.33
CA GLN A 663 -9.47 14.46 -23.24
C GLN A 663 -7.96 14.65 -23.43
N PRO A 664 -7.43 15.86 -23.20
CA PRO A 664 -5.99 16.11 -23.20
C PRO A 664 -5.28 15.29 -22.13
N LEU A 665 -4.11 14.76 -22.44
CA LEU A 665 -3.36 13.89 -21.55
C LEU A 665 -2.17 14.63 -20.90
N ALA A 666 -2.12 14.56 -19.57
CA ALA A 666 -0.99 14.93 -18.75
C ALA A 666 -0.31 13.64 -18.27
N LEU A 667 0.41 12.98 -19.19
CA LEU A 667 1.09 11.70 -18.97
C LEU A 667 2.59 11.85 -19.14
N THR A 668 3.39 11.10 -18.41
CA THR A 668 4.83 10.97 -18.60
C THR A 668 5.18 9.54 -19.01
N GLU A 669 6.33 9.36 -19.63
CA GLU A 669 6.87 8.03 -19.90
C GLU A 669 7.30 7.37 -18.60
N MET A 670 6.98 6.09 -18.42
CA MET A 670 7.53 5.30 -17.32
C MET A 670 8.97 4.90 -17.67
N THR A 671 9.94 5.38 -16.90
CA THR A 671 11.36 5.14 -17.14
C THR A 671 11.91 3.87 -16.48
N GLU A 672 11.13 3.20 -15.64
CA GLU A 672 11.53 1.96 -14.98
C GLU A 672 10.66 0.79 -15.44
N ILE A 673 11.18 -0.02 -16.34
CA ILE A 673 10.59 -1.33 -16.70
C ILE A 673 11.33 -2.39 -15.87
N PRO A 674 10.63 -3.21 -15.07
CA PRO A 674 11.26 -4.32 -14.36
C PRO A 674 11.95 -5.25 -15.35
N CYS A 675 13.19 -5.62 -15.08
CA CYS A 675 13.96 -6.55 -15.87
C CYS A 675 13.29 -7.93 -15.86
N LEU A 676 12.61 -8.33 -16.95
CA LEU A 676 12.11 -9.68 -17.14
C LEU A 676 13.17 -10.53 -17.83
N ARG A 677 13.32 -11.78 -17.38
CA ARG A 677 14.29 -12.75 -17.88
C ARG A 677 14.19 -12.96 -19.40
N PRO A 678 15.29 -13.19 -20.12
CA PRO A 678 15.23 -13.57 -21.53
C PRO A 678 14.73 -15.02 -21.66
N LEU A 679 13.64 -15.21 -22.40
CA LEU A 679 13.19 -16.52 -22.85
C LEU A 679 13.46 -16.65 -24.36
N CYS A 680 14.07 -17.75 -24.75
CA CYS A 680 14.39 -18.12 -26.14
C CYS A 680 13.15 -18.23 -27.00
N PHE A 681 13.24 -17.69 -28.22
CA PHE A 681 12.18 -17.65 -29.23
C PHE A 681 11.92 -19.00 -29.90
N HIS A 682 10.64 -19.34 -30.08
CA HIS A 682 10.16 -20.10 -31.25
C HIS A 682 8.98 -19.34 -31.88
N SER A 683 9.10 -19.12 -33.19
CA SER A 683 8.19 -18.34 -33.99
C SER A 683 6.88 -19.09 -34.27
N THR A 684 5.78 -18.53 -33.89
CA THR A 684 4.44 -18.61 -34.55
C THR A 684 3.40 -17.95 -33.65
N THR A 685 2.85 -16.80 -34.02
CA THR A 685 1.48 -16.37 -33.63
C THR A 685 1.25 -14.85 -33.72
N LEU A 686 1.34 -14.31 -34.94
CA LEU A 686 0.78 -12.97 -35.23
C LEU A 686 -0.73 -12.99 -35.48
N ALA A 687 -1.31 -14.17 -35.74
CA ALA A 687 -2.74 -14.31 -36.05
C ALA A 687 -3.67 -14.23 -34.79
N SER A 688 -3.15 -14.53 -33.59
CA SER A 688 -3.97 -14.58 -32.36
C SER A 688 -4.23 -13.19 -31.75
N ILE A 689 -3.44 -12.18 -32.07
CA ILE A 689 -3.56 -10.83 -31.48
C ILE A 689 -4.72 -10.06 -32.10
N VAL A 690 -4.99 -10.25 -33.38
CA VAL A 690 -6.10 -9.60 -34.11
C VAL A 690 -7.45 -10.15 -33.61
N THR A 691 -7.51 -11.43 -33.25
CA THR A 691 -8.73 -12.08 -32.76
C THR A 691 -9.09 -11.62 -31.35
N ALA A 692 -8.10 -11.34 -30.47
CA ALA A 692 -8.34 -10.86 -29.10
C ALA A 692 -8.86 -9.41 -29.05
N LEU A 693 -8.42 -8.57 -29.97
CA LEU A 693 -8.90 -7.17 -30.07
C LEU A 693 -10.33 -7.06 -30.61
N CYS A 694 -10.78 -8.04 -31.42
CA CYS A 694 -12.15 -8.08 -31.91
C CYS A 694 -13.17 -8.62 -30.87
N TYR A 695 -12.74 -9.45 -29.91
CA TYR A 695 -13.66 -10.10 -28.96
C TYR A 695 -14.06 -9.18 -27.78
N VAL A 696 -13.28 -8.17 -27.45
CA VAL A 696 -13.59 -7.22 -26.35
C VAL A 696 -14.72 -6.23 -26.71
N LYS A 697 -15.03 -6.07 -28.00
CA LYS A 697 -16.01 -5.08 -28.48
C LYS A 697 -17.44 -5.62 -28.63
N THR A 698 -17.70 -6.93 -28.39
CA THR A 698 -19.03 -7.53 -28.63
C THR A 698 -19.86 -7.88 -27.38
N SER A 699 -19.39 -7.55 -26.15
CA SER A 699 -20.10 -7.93 -24.92
C SER A 699 -20.79 -6.79 -24.16
N THR A 700 -20.94 -5.60 -24.73
CA THR A 700 -21.72 -4.53 -24.08
C THR A 700 -22.77 -3.91 -25.00
N SER A 701 -23.84 -4.66 -25.27
CA SER A 701 -25.17 -4.10 -25.51
C SER A 701 -26.19 -5.23 -25.71
N LYS A 702 -26.89 -5.60 -24.66
CA LYS A 702 -28.27 -6.09 -24.74
C LYS A 702 -29.04 -5.53 -23.56
N SER A 703 -29.81 -4.48 -23.86
CA SER A 703 -30.90 -4.00 -23.03
C SER A 703 -32.05 -5.01 -23.10
N THR A 704 -32.56 -5.27 -21.94
CA THR A 704 -33.79 -6.01 -21.67
C THR A 704 -35.01 -5.17 -22.07
N ASP A 705 -35.96 -5.78 -22.75
CA ASP A 705 -37.39 -5.45 -22.58
C ASP A 705 -38.24 -6.70 -22.69
N PRO A 706 -39.22 -6.88 -21.81
CA PRO A 706 -40.05 -8.09 -21.75
C PRO A 706 -41.44 -7.78 -22.29
N ALA A 707 -42.01 -8.64 -23.11
CA ALA A 707 -43.44 -8.96 -23.07
C ALA A 707 -43.87 -9.96 -24.11
N SER A 708 -44.63 -10.90 -23.62
CA SER A 708 -45.85 -11.52 -24.12
C SER A 708 -45.75 -12.90 -24.83
N LEU A 709 -46.41 -13.79 -24.13
CA LEU A 709 -47.40 -14.78 -24.55
C LEU A 709 -46.94 -16.19 -24.95
N SER A 710 -47.35 -17.07 -24.07
CA SER A 710 -47.61 -18.51 -24.17
C SER A 710 -48.75 -18.86 -25.17
N PRO A 711 -49.26 -20.13 -25.36
CA PRO A 711 -48.78 -21.44 -24.94
C PRO A 711 -48.90 -22.53 -25.99
N ASP A 712 -48.21 -23.67 -25.75
CA ASP A 712 -48.57 -25.12 -25.88
C ASP A 712 -49.40 -25.64 -27.07
N PRO A 713 -49.50 -26.98 -27.34
CA PRO A 713 -48.72 -28.15 -26.88
C PRO A 713 -48.47 -29.25 -27.97
N GLU A 714 -47.87 -30.39 -27.51
CA GLU A 714 -47.97 -31.80 -28.05
C GLU A 714 -47.08 -32.19 -29.24
N GLN A 715 -46.20 -33.13 -29.12
CA GLN A 715 -46.35 -34.60 -29.12
C GLN A 715 -44.99 -35.29 -29.21
N THR A 716 -44.79 -36.26 -28.36
CA THR A 716 -43.86 -37.40 -28.46
C THR A 716 -44.43 -38.43 -29.45
N PRO A 717 -43.80 -39.61 -29.80
CA PRO A 717 -42.44 -40.11 -29.56
C PRO A 717 -41.83 -40.88 -30.75
N SER A 718 -40.57 -41.13 -30.73
CA SER A 718 -39.99 -42.48 -30.90
C SER A 718 -38.45 -42.42 -30.75
#